data_55b9699e78b9958dd472df681d8738bd
#
_entry.id   55b9699e78b9958dd472df681d8738bd
#
_cell.length_a   1.000
_cell.length_b   1.000
_cell.length_c   1.000
_cell.angle_alpha   90.00
_cell.angle_beta   90.00
_cell.angle_gamma   90.00
#
_symmetry.space_group_name_H-M   'P 1'
#
loop_
_entity.id
_entity.type
_entity.pdbx_description
1 polymer ?
#
loop_
_entity_poly.entity_id
_entity_poly.type
_entity_poly.pdbx_seq_one_letter_code
_entity_poly.pdbx_strand_id
1 'polypeptide(L)'
;KCSPGWPFVMVDTRFFGQTVGAIKTREAGFNIIRTHCVNTAKFIEVDDDYFEKIYIENSVFEDMNCILNVAMDNNSLTQVYVKNCQLKAVENVVEYKSSGRQIANEDYQCIIKKYIHGTTVSDIYHDKQIHDQIYRYAKDVDYRILKTDIQPLPDMLTWVNAKEVGLKGDGVTDDTQALKEAIEKYETIYFPQGEYIFSDTIKLKENTSLIGMNPVSTQLILKENSEKFTGFGKAKAFIETSKGRNIMFGLGVNTGGRNPRACGVKWMSNKNSYMNDVKFFGGHGNLVKMTGAFEQPYDEGRCRDADLKKIWDYQYASLLICNGGGGTFKDIWSASPYVSVGVQIQNTETPTRIYCLSLEHHCRCELRMINAKNVTIYGFQSEEEKAEGEFALPIELHNCKDITFATTYCFRTVFVQKPFPYCVKTWNCENIKFLNVHNFSQMKYTMDNFLLDVNTGIEIRPWQAVSIEITGKGEKQPKTEKLYSGFQFADGGSCDGKGNFYFLDSLYKQIYRVDRETLELSMIFESPYKINSIGFDTRDNIIVIGEYAIPRDATINGKPNINVLPEDSYGTSYGFWYNSQAQIVAFTIDSNRECVKLEKVNIGDIEPARVLYPGNRWRDGSDFKDVIQYNPKKAFLAPDGVTIIPCHYDLIRANNLSRSKPGRKLYSVDEMYKRVFQCDINKEGLLTNPQVIIEEGDFRVKKFDEKIYVGDDNIKVYKDGKLIDIIRVPERPTTFDFGGIKRNTLFVTSRHSVYAINMQQKKDEEK
;
A
#
# COMPACT_ATOMS: atom_id res chain seq x y z
N LYS A 1 2.97 6.50 21.61
CA LYS A 1 1.73 6.57 20.82
C LYS A 1 2.13 6.33 19.38
N CYS A 2 1.81 5.16 18.82
CA CYS A 2 2.13 4.84 17.44
C CYS A 2 1.07 5.46 16.51
N SER A 3 1.52 5.94 15.35
CA SER A 3 0.61 6.33 14.29
C SER A 3 0.12 5.08 13.57
N PRO A 4 -1.14 5.01 13.12
CA PRO A 4 -1.63 3.87 12.33
C PRO A 4 -0.92 3.70 10.98
N GLY A 5 0.00 4.54 10.64
CA GLY A 5 0.76 4.48 9.40
C GLY A 5 2.08 3.73 9.46
N TRP A 6 2.61 3.43 10.64
CA TRP A 6 3.93 2.84 10.77
C TRP A 6 3.91 1.55 11.58
N PRO A 7 4.37 0.42 10.99
CA PRO A 7 4.47 -0.82 11.71
C PRO A 7 5.53 -0.73 12.81
N PHE A 8 5.20 -1.33 13.94
CA PHE A 8 6.07 -1.37 15.09
C PHE A 8 6.88 -2.67 15.12
N VAL A 9 8.17 -2.57 15.39
CA VAL A 9 9.06 -3.74 15.47
C VAL A 9 9.69 -3.83 16.84
N MET A 10 9.46 -4.95 17.53
CA MET A 10 10.11 -5.31 18.79
C MET A 10 10.96 -6.55 18.57
N VAL A 11 12.22 -6.47 18.89
CA VAL A 11 13.17 -7.57 18.77
C VAL A 11 13.96 -7.77 20.05
N ASP A 12 14.14 -9.02 20.47
CA ASP A 12 14.88 -9.40 21.68
C ASP A 12 14.35 -8.77 22.97
N THR A 13 13.02 -8.62 23.08
CA THR A 13 12.36 -7.93 24.20
C THR A 13 11.95 -8.93 25.28
N ARG A 14 11.91 -8.48 26.54
CA ARG A 14 11.51 -9.30 27.69
C ARG A 14 10.46 -8.58 28.53
N PHE A 15 9.44 -9.32 28.97
CA PHE A 15 8.37 -8.86 29.84
C PHE A 15 8.23 -9.81 31.02
N PHE A 16 8.14 -9.30 32.22
CA PHE A 16 8.02 -10.09 33.43
C PHE A 16 7.02 -9.49 34.44
N GLY A 17 5.99 -10.23 34.79
CA GLY A 17 5.11 -9.89 35.89
C GLY A 17 4.15 -8.71 35.61
N GLN A 18 3.73 -8.47 34.39
CA GLN A 18 2.74 -7.44 34.10
C GLN A 18 1.35 -7.90 34.50
N THR A 19 0.74 -7.23 35.46
CA THR A 19 -0.54 -7.65 36.05
C THR A 19 -1.76 -7.45 35.17
N VAL A 20 -1.71 -6.50 34.22
CA VAL A 20 -2.82 -6.21 33.28
C VAL A 20 -2.50 -6.75 31.89
N GLY A 21 -1.38 -6.36 31.34
CA GLY A 21 -0.93 -6.77 30.02
C GLY A 21 0.42 -6.13 29.69
N ALA A 22 1.17 -6.74 28.76
CA ALA A 22 2.46 -6.22 28.35
C ALA A 22 2.34 -5.08 27.33
N ILE A 23 1.43 -5.24 26.36
CA ILE A 23 1.23 -4.29 25.27
C ILE A 23 -0.27 -4.02 25.11
N LYS A 24 -0.64 -2.75 25.05
CA LYS A 24 -1.97 -2.30 24.65
C LYS A 24 -1.86 -1.51 23.36
N THR A 25 -2.70 -1.83 22.36
CA THR A 25 -2.56 -1.30 21.01
C THR A 25 -3.86 -0.89 20.37
N ARG A 26 -3.70 -0.04 19.34
CA ARG A 26 -4.74 0.42 18.39
C ARG A 26 -4.08 0.56 17.03
N GLU A 27 -4.31 -0.37 16.13
CA GLU A 27 -3.90 -0.28 14.71
C GLU A 27 -2.43 0.09 14.45
N ALA A 28 -1.53 -0.33 15.32
CA ALA A 28 -0.12 0.01 15.17
C ALA A 28 0.62 -0.91 14.20
N GLY A 29 0.10 -2.12 13.96
CA GLY A 29 0.80 -3.17 13.22
C GLY A 29 2.06 -3.63 13.95
N PHE A 30 2.04 -4.84 14.51
CA PHE A 30 3.14 -5.32 15.33
C PHE A 30 3.95 -6.43 14.68
N ASN A 31 5.27 -6.31 14.77
CA ASN A 31 6.23 -7.39 14.53
C ASN A 31 6.98 -7.66 15.83
N ILE A 32 6.77 -8.82 16.39
CA ILE A 32 7.35 -9.27 17.64
C ILE A 32 8.27 -10.45 17.36
N ILE A 33 9.56 -10.27 17.57
CA ILE A 33 10.58 -11.25 17.23
C ILE A 33 11.45 -11.57 18.43
N ARG A 34 11.57 -12.86 18.78
CA ARG A 34 12.39 -13.34 19.90
C ARG A 34 12.08 -12.64 21.22
N THR A 35 10.78 -12.47 21.49
CA THR A 35 10.31 -11.96 22.76
C THR A 35 10.15 -13.07 23.79
N HIS A 36 10.48 -12.79 25.03
CA HIS A 36 10.20 -13.67 26.16
C HIS A 36 9.25 -12.96 27.13
N CYS A 37 8.06 -13.52 27.33
CA CYS A 37 7.04 -12.97 28.21
C CYS A 37 6.66 -14.00 29.27
N VAL A 38 6.77 -13.63 30.54
CA VAL A 38 6.58 -14.55 31.69
C VAL A 38 5.71 -13.91 32.75
N ASN A 39 4.81 -14.70 33.35
CA ASN A 39 3.94 -14.30 34.44
C ASN A 39 3.22 -12.96 34.13
N THR A 40 2.54 -12.92 33.02
CA THR A 40 1.84 -11.74 32.51
C THR A 40 0.42 -12.14 32.14
N ALA A 41 -0.58 -11.39 32.56
CA ALA A 41 -1.98 -11.73 32.33
C ALA A 41 -2.30 -11.88 30.83
N LYS A 42 -1.90 -10.88 30.04
CA LYS A 42 -2.05 -10.86 28.58
C LYS A 42 -0.77 -10.29 27.94
N PHE A 43 -0.35 -10.83 26.80
CA PHE A 43 0.81 -10.26 26.11
C PHE A 43 0.40 -9.05 25.27
N ILE A 44 -0.55 -9.18 24.34
CA ILE A 44 -1.08 -8.06 23.56
C ILE A 44 -2.59 -7.95 23.77
N GLU A 45 -3.05 -6.76 24.10
CA GLU A 45 -4.46 -6.39 24.14
C GLU A 45 -4.74 -5.32 23.07
N VAL A 46 -5.67 -5.60 22.16
CA VAL A 46 -6.18 -4.64 21.19
C VAL A 46 -7.37 -3.93 21.80
N ASP A 47 -7.40 -2.59 21.73
CA ASP A 47 -8.55 -1.81 22.20
C ASP A 47 -9.84 -2.19 21.45
N ASP A 48 -10.98 -2.04 22.12
CA ASP A 48 -12.28 -2.34 21.53
C ASP A 48 -12.52 -1.49 20.28
N ASP A 49 -13.25 -2.06 19.33
CA ASP A 49 -13.57 -1.44 18.03
C ASP A 49 -12.39 -1.19 17.09
N TYR A 50 -11.20 -1.77 17.37
CA TYR A 50 -10.03 -1.66 16.51
C TYR A 50 -9.65 -2.98 15.86
N PHE A 51 -9.18 -2.86 14.63
CA PHE A 51 -8.54 -3.94 13.91
C PHE A 51 -7.04 -3.89 14.14
N GLU A 52 -6.35 -5.01 14.04
CA GLU A 52 -4.92 -5.03 14.25
C GLU A 52 -4.23 -6.04 13.34
N LYS A 53 -2.98 -5.78 13.00
CA LYS A 53 -2.10 -6.66 12.25
C LYS A 53 -0.94 -7.07 13.15
N ILE A 54 -0.89 -8.35 13.49
CA ILE A 54 0.06 -8.86 14.49
C ILE A 54 0.88 -10.00 13.87
N TYR A 55 2.18 -9.84 13.85
CA TYR A 55 3.14 -10.86 13.49
C TYR A 55 4.03 -11.20 14.68
N ILE A 56 4.10 -12.48 15.06
CA ILE A 56 4.94 -12.95 16.16
C ILE A 56 5.78 -14.13 15.69
N GLU A 57 7.09 -14.06 15.89
CA GLU A 57 8.02 -15.12 15.50
C GLU A 57 9.05 -15.45 16.57
N ASN A 58 9.37 -16.74 16.70
CA ASN A 58 10.48 -17.22 17.52
C ASN A 58 10.44 -16.76 18.99
N SER A 59 9.25 -16.59 19.55
CA SER A 59 9.03 -16.03 20.89
C SER A 59 8.65 -17.11 21.90
N VAL A 60 8.82 -16.82 23.19
CA VAL A 60 8.54 -17.71 24.32
C VAL A 60 7.53 -17.05 25.25
N PHE A 61 6.48 -17.78 25.59
CA PHE A 61 5.39 -17.34 26.45
C PHE A 61 5.20 -18.33 27.59
N GLU A 62 5.26 -17.86 28.84
CA GLU A 62 5.16 -18.70 30.03
C GLU A 62 4.23 -18.09 31.08
N ASP A 63 3.44 -18.95 31.74
CA ASP A 63 2.57 -18.58 32.86
C ASP A 63 1.65 -17.39 32.55
N MET A 64 0.71 -17.56 31.62
CA MET A 64 -0.19 -16.49 31.18
C MET A 64 -1.58 -16.99 30.77
N ASN A 65 -2.57 -16.11 30.92
CA ASN A 65 -3.94 -16.43 30.54
C ASN A 65 -4.10 -16.39 29.00
N CYS A 66 -3.52 -15.38 28.35
CA CYS A 66 -3.70 -15.19 26.93
C CYS A 66 -2.49 -14.51 26.26
N ILE A 67 -2.09 -14.97 25.07
CA ILE A 67 -1.08 -14.28 24.28
C ILE A 67 -1.71 -13.05 23.61
N LEU A 68 -2.81 -13.25 22.86
CA LEU A 68 -3.46 -12.21 22.08
C LEU A 68 -4.92 -12.04 22.47
N ASN A 69 -5.28 -10.90 22.99
CA ASN A 69 -6.66 -10.51 23.26
C ASN A 69 -7.09 -9.47 22.22
N VAL A 70 -7.74 -9.93 21.17
CA VAL A 70 -8.05 -9.19 19.94
C VAL A 70 -9.48 -8.70 19.98
N ALA A 71 -9.71 -7.45 19.55
CA ALA A 71 -11.06 -6.86 19.61
C ALA A 71 -12.04 -7.58 18.68
N MET A 72 -11.65 -7.81 17.42
CA MET A 72 -12.53 -8.33 16.39
C MET A 72 -11.90 -9.51 15.64
N ASP A 73 -12.73 -10.42 15.17
CA ASP A 73 -12.32 -11.56 14.34
C ASP A 73 -12.71 -11.42 12.85
N ASN A 74 -12.77 -10.20 12.36
CA ASN A 74 -12.94 -9.93 10.94
C ASN A 74 -11.66 -10.32 10.17
N ASN A 75 -11.78 -11.34 9.31
CA ASN A 75 -10.65 -11.92 8.58
C ASN A 75 -9.99 -10.99 7.54
N SER A 76 -10.65 -9.92 7.15
CA SER A 76 -10.10 -8.98 6.17
C SER A 76 -9.24 -7.90 6.81
N LEU A 77 -9.60 -7.45 8.00
CA LEU A 77 -8.99 -6.30 8.66
C LEU A 77 -8.10 -6.71 9.83
N THR A 78 -8.56 -7.67 10.64
CA THR A 78 -7.73 -8.29 11.68
C THR A 78 -6.90 -9.41 11.05
N GLN A 79 -5.59 -9.25 11.10
CA GLN A 79 -4.64 -10.20 10.53
C GLN A 79 -3.64 -10.62 11.60
N VAL A 80 -3.59 -11.92 11.89
CA VAL A 80 -2.69 -12.50 12.89
C VAL A 80 -1.84 -13.60 12.27
N TYR A 81 -0.54 -13.51 12.48
CA TYR A 81 0.41 -14.54 12.08
C TYR A 81 1.39 -14.84 13.21
N VAL A 82 1.31 -16.05 13.76
CA VAL A 82 2.21 -16.52 14.80
C VAL A 82 3.04 -17.69 14.26
N LYS A 83 4.35 -17.63 14.43
CA LYS A 83 5.27 -18.61 13.86
C LYS A 83 6.34 -19.03 14.87
N ASN A 84 6.51 -20.34 15.01
CA ASN A 84 7.59 -20.95 15.80
C ASN A 84 7.70 -20.38 17.22
N CYS A 85 6.56 -20.28 17.92
CA CYS A 85 6.48 -19.79 19.30
C CYS A 85 6.33 -20.93 20.30
N GLN A 86 7.06 -20.85 21.40
CA GLN A 86 7.07 -21.83 22.49
C GLN A 86 6.13 -21.36 23.60
N LEU A 87 5.27 -22.25 24.05
CA LEU A 87 4.28 -22.00 25.09
C LEU A 87 4.49 -22.96 26.25
N LYS A 88 4.37 -22.43 27.49
CA LYS A 88 4.35 -23.21 28.73
C LYS A 88 3.37 -22.59 29.72
N ALA A 89 2.42 -23.38 30.21
CA ALA A 89 1.37 -22.92 31.11
C ALA A 89 0.67 -21.64 30.55
N VAL A 90 0.27 -21.67 29.28
CA VAL A 90 -0.51 -20.64 28.60
C VAL A 90 -1.91 -21.18 28.35
N GLU A 91 -2.95 -20.48 28.79
CA GLU A 91 -4.33 -20.97 28.66
C GLU A 91 -4.86 -20.78 27.23
N ASN A 92 -4.76 -19.56 26.69
CA ASN A 92 -5.25 -19.23 25.37
C ASN A 92 -4.16 -18.64 24.47
N VAL A 93 -4.15 -19.07 23.22
CA VAL A 93 -3.31 -18.43 22.20
C VAL A 93 -3.93 -17.10 21.76
N VAL A 94 -5.23 -17.10 21.46
CA VAL A 94 -5.99 -15.93 21.02
C VAL A 94 -7.38 -15.94 21.65
N GLU A 95 -7.84 -14.77 22.06
CA GLU A 95 -9.21 -14.50 22.46
C GLU A 95 -9.77 -13.37 21.60
N TYR A 96 -10.94 -13.57 20.99
CA TYR A 96 -11.64 -12.56 20.20
C TYR A 96 -12.80 -11.98 21.00
N LYS A 97 -12.72 -10.70 21.37
CA LYS A 97 -13.69 -10.05 22.26
C LYS A 97 -15.09 -9.97 21.63
N SER A 98 -15.17 -9.64 20.33
CA SER A 98 -16.46 -9.43 19.64
C SER A 98 -17.31 -10.69 19.51
N SER A 99 -16.70 -11.83 19.26
CA SER A 99 -17.41 -13.11 19.09
C SER A 99 -17.35 -14.00 20.34
N GLY A 100 -16.48 -13.71 21.30
CA GLY A 100 -16.19 -14.58 22.44
C GLY A 100 -15.42 -15.85 22.06
N ARG A 101 -14.95 -15.96 20.82
CA ARG A 101 -14.19 -17.13 20.35
C ARG A 101 -12.80 -17.15 20.97
N GLN A 102 -12.39 -18.36 21.38
CA GLN A 102 -11.08 -18.60 21.96
C GLN A 102 -10.35 -19.70 21.19
N ILE A 103 -9.07 -19.53 21.00
CA ILE A 103 -8.15 -20.56 20.54
C ILE A 103 -7.37 -21.03 21.78
N ALA A 104 -7.94 -22.00 22.45
CA ALA A 104 -7.37 -22.56 23.66
C ALA A 104 -6.08 -23.36 23.39
N ASN A 105 -5.17 -23.32 24.32
CA ASN A 105 -4.02 -24.22 24.34
C ASN A 105 -4.30 -25.37 25.30
N GLU A 106 -4.45 -26.58 24.78
CA GLU A 106 -4.77 -27.77 25.56
C GLU A 106 -3.54 -28.44 26.19
N ASP A 107 -2.35 -28.04 25.71
CA ASP A 107 -1.09 -28.64 26.14
C ASP A 107 -0.41 -27.74 27.17
N TYR A 108 0.13 -28.32 28.25
CA TYR A 108 0.93 -27.60 29.23
C TYR A 108 2.18 -26.97 28.58
N GLN A 109 2.79 -27.70 27.65
CA GLN A 109 3.93 -27.23 26.85
C GLN A 109 3.73 -27.55 25.38
N CYS A 110 3.91 -26.58 24.49
CA CYS A 110 3.85 -26.83 23.07
C CYS A 110 4.68 -25.82 22.26
N ILE A 111 4.91 -26.13 20.99
CA ILE A 111 5.39 -25.18 19.99
C ILE A 111 4.27 -24.94 19.00
N ILE A 112 3.90 -23.68 18.82
CA ILE A 112 3.07 -23.26 17.71
C ILE A 112 3.98 -23.07 16.49
N LYS A 113 3.96 -24.01 15.57
CA LYS A 113 4.72 -23.88 14.32
C LYS A 113 4.17 -22.79 13.44
N LYS A 114 2.84 -22.71 13.36
CA LYS A 114 2.14 -21.65 12.60
C LYS A 114 0.71 -21.53 13.10
N TYR A 115 0.27 -20.30 13.31
CA TYR A 115 -1.12 -19.93 13.46
C TYR A 115 -1.40 -18.74 12.53
N ILE A 116 -2.48 -18.81 11.78
CA ILE A 116 -2.94 -17.72 10.89
C ILE A 116 -4.40 -17.47 11.20
N HIS A 117 -4.75 -16.20 11.39
CA HIS A 117 -6.11 -15.72 11.30
C HIS A 117 -6.20 -14.76 10.13
N GLY A 118 -7.08 -15.08 9.16
CA GLY A 118 -7.30 -14.32 7.96
C GLY A 118 -7.22 -15.16 6.68
N THR A 119 -7.28 -14.51 5.54
CA THR A 119 -7.23 -15.16 4.23
C THR A 119 -5.79 -15.49 3.84
N THR A 120 -5.54 -16.71 3.42
CA THR A 120 -4.25 -17.15 2.88
C THR A 120 -4.36 -17.44 1.39
N VAL A 121 -3.44 -16.88 0.62
CA VAL A 121 -3.20 -17.23 -0.79
C VAL A 121 -1.85 -17.95 -0.83
N SER A 122 -1.87 -19.27 -0.73
CA SER A 122 -0.67 -20.12 -0.71
C SER A 122 0.00 -20.23 -2.07
N ASP A 123 -0.77 -20.01 -3.11
CA ASP A 123 -0.36 -19.90 -4.50
C ASP A 123 -1.28 -18.87 -5.14
N ILE A 124 -0.71 -17.91 -5.86
CA ILE A 124 -1.50 -16.87 -6.52
C ILE A 124 -2.44 -17.40 -7.59
N TYR A 125 -2.29 -18.64 -8.02
CA TYR A 125 -3.19 -19.31 -8.96
C TYR A 125 -4.38 -19.99 -8.30
N HIS A 126 -4.32 -20.28 -7.01
CA HIS A 126 -5.38 -20.95 -6.28
C HIS A 126 -6.34 -19.95 -5.63
N ASP A 127 -7.56 -20.42 -5.41
CA ASP A 127 -8.57 -19.62 -4.76
C ASP A 127 -8.16 -19.28 -3.32
N LYS A 128 -8.61 -18.13 -2.85
CA LYS A 128 -8.41 -17.68 -1.50
C LYS A 128 -9.04 -18.67 -0.51
N GLN A 129 -8.33 -18.89 0.58
CA GLN A 129 -8.83 -19.67 1.69
C GLN A 129 -8.86 -18.83 2.95
N ILE A 130 -10.03 -18.66 3.54
CA ILE A 130 -10.17 -18.04 4.85
C ILE A 130 -10.08 -19.17 5.87
N HIS A 131 -9.11 -19.11 6.78
CA HIS A 131 -8.97 -20.14 7.81
C HIS A 131 -8.20 -19.66 9.02
N ASP A 132 -8.56 -20.24 10.14
CA ASP A 132 -7.70 -20.31 11.31
C ASP A 132 -6.96 -21.63 11.27
N GLN A 133 -5.66 -21.59 11.25
CA GLN A 133 -4.84 -22.77 11.18
C GLN A 133 -3.80 -22.78 12.31
N ILE A 134 -3.83 -23.81 13.11
CA ILE A 134 -2.88 -24.00 14.21
C ILE A 134 -2.18 -25.35 14.10
N TYR A 135 -0.86 -25.33 14.11
CA TYR A 135 -0.03 -26.51 14.20
C TYR A 135 0.72 -26.50 15.52
N ARG A 136 0.55 -27.54 16.33
CA ARG A 136 1.19 -27.67 17.62
C ARG A 136 2.09 -28.89 17.64
N TYR A 137 3.14 -28.80 18.41
CA TYR A 137 3.93 -29.94 18.83
C TYR A 137 3.92 -30.04 20.35
N ALA A 138 3.21 -31.02 20.88
CA ALA A 138 3.30 -31.39 22.28
C ALA A 138 4.47 -32.38 22.44
N LYS A 139 5.59 -31.95 22.98
CA LYS A 139 6.70 -32.81 23.45
C LYS A 139 7.64 -32.06 24.37
N ASP A 140 8.54 -32.79 25.04
CA ASP A 140 9.68 -32.25 25.79
C ASP A 140 10.39 -31.20 24.97
N VAL A 141 9.94 -29.96 25.12
CA VAL A 141 10.44 -28.83 24.35
C VAL A 141 11.59 -28.27 25.16
N ASP A 142 12.77 -28.35 24.60
CA ASP A 142 13.91 -27.62 25.12
C ASP A 142 13.66 -26.14 24.86
N TYR A 143 13.19 -25.43 25.89
CA TYR A 143 12.92 -23.99 25.83
C TYR A 143 14.22 -23.25 25.60
N ARG A 144 14.41 -22.82 24.36
CA ARG A 144 15.57 -22.02 23.98
C ARG A 144 15.12 -20.65 23.51
N ILE A 145 15.51 -19.64 24.24
CA ILE A 145 15.54 -18.29 23.70
C ILE A 145 16.56 -18.31 22.56
N LEU A 146 16.10 -18.06 21.35
CA LEU A 146 17.00 -18.06 20.20
C LEU A 146 18.05 -16.96 20.36
N LYS A 147 19.27 -17.29 19.98
CA LYS A 147 20.37 -16.31 19.98
C LYS A 147 20.05 -15.17 19.03
N THR A 148 20.28 -13.96 19.50
CA THR A 148 20.12 -12.76 18.67
C THR A 148 21.08 -12.77 17.48
N ASP A 149 20.60 -12.22 16.36
CA ASP A 149 21.41 -11.90 15.19
C ASP A 149 21.85 -10.43 15.17
N ILE A 150 21.42 -9.65 16.16
CA ILE A 150 21.91 -8.28 16.36
C ILE A 150 23.35 -8.34 16.81
N GLN A 151 24.23 -7.73 16.01
CA GLN A 151 25.66 -7.72 16.29
C GLN A 151 25.97 -6.73 17.43
N PRO A 152 26.83 -7.10 18.39
CA PRO A 152 27.30 -6.15 19.39
C PRO A 152 28.18 -5.08 18.74
N LEU A 153 28.11 -3.88 19.25
CA LEU A 153 29.06 -2.83 18.93
C LEU A 153 30.47 -3.20 19.45
N PRO A 154 31.53 -2.68 18.84
CA PRO A 154 32.88 -2.79 19.38
C PRO A 154 32.96 -2.22 20.80
N ASP A 155 33.93 -2.69 21.58
CA ASP A 155 34.18 -2.15 22.94
C ASP A 155 34.45 -0.63 22.85
N MET A 156 33.72 0.15 23.64
CA MET A 156 33.82 1.61 23.64
C MET A 156 35.27 2.10 23.95
N LEU A 157 36.07 1.32 24.68
CA LEU A 157 37.45 1.65 24.92
C LEU A 157 38.34 1.63 23.65
N THR A 158 37.84 1.03 22.56
CA THR A 158 38.55 1.02 21.28
C THR A 158 38.11 2.14 20.35
N TRP A 159 37.12 2.94 20.74
CA TRP A 159 36.59 4.01 19.89
C TRP A 159 37.53 5.20 19.86
N VAL A 160 37.77 5.73 18.68
CA VAL A 160 38.53 6.96 18.47
C VAL A 160 37.62 8.08 18.09
N ASN A 161 37.71 9.19 18.80
CA ASN A 161 36.91 10.38 18.53
C ASN A 161 37.34 11.03 17.22
N ALA A 162 36.44 11.18 16.28
CA ALA A 162 36.70 11.78 14.96
C ALA A 162 37.35 13.16 15.04
N LYS A 163 36.92 14.00 16.01
CA LYS A 163 37.49 15.34 16.20
C LYS A 163 38.94 15.32 16.71
N GLU A 164 39.33 14.31 17.44
CA GLU A 164 40.69 14.14 17.94
C GLU A 164 41.66 13.66 16.83
N VAL A 165 41.14 13.04 15.79
CA VAL A 165 41.94 12.57 14.65
C VAL A 165 41.83 13.45 13.42
N GLY A 166 41.40 14.72 13.60
CA GLY A 166 41.52 15.78 12.62
C GLY A 166 40.24 16.20 11.92
N LEU A 167 39.12 15.44 12.05
CA LEU A 167 37.83 15.88 11.50
C LEU A 167 37.30 17.07 12.30
N LYS A 168 36.60 17.98 11.62
CA LYS A 168 36.02 19.21 12.25
C LYS A 168 34.54 19.04 12.56
N GLY A 169 33.77 18.50 11.61
CA GLY A 169 32.32 18.38 11.78
C GLY A 169 31.62 19.73 12.03
N ASP A 170 32.09 20.77 11.39
CA ASP A 170 31.66 22.16 11.55
C ASP A 170 30.71 22.65 10.44
N GLY A 171 30.33 21.77 9.50
CA GLY A 171 29.46 22.07 8.37
C GLY A 171 30.13 22.84 7.22
N VAL A 172 31.43 23.09 7.29
CA VAL A 172 32.19 23.92 6.32
C VAL A 172 33.44 23.22 5.85
N THR A 173 34.25 22.69 6.78
CA THR A 173 35.53 22.06 6.48
C THR A 173 35.32 20.73 5.76
N ASP A 174 36.09 20.49 4.69
CA ASP A 174 36.12 19.20 4.01
C ASP A 174 36.90 18.17 4.84
N ASP A 175 36.18 17.27 5.47
CA ASP A 175 36.71 16.23 6.35
C ASP A 175 37.17 14.96 5.60
N THR A 176 37.13 14.99 4.26
CA THR A 176 37.39 13.80 3.42
C THR A 176 38.75 13.16 3.68
N GLN A 177 39.80 13.96 3.68
CA GLN A 177 41.17 13.46 3.85
C GLN A 177 41.41 12.96 5.28
N ALA A 178 40.92 13.71 6.26
CA ALA A 178 41.05 13.35 7.68
C ALA A 178 40.37 12.01 7.97
N LEU A 179 39.17 11.77 7.43
CA LEU A 179 38.48 10.48 7.62
C LEU A 179 39.21 9.32 6.91
N LYS A 180 39.74 9.54 5.70
CA LYS A 180 40.53 8.51 5.01
C LYS A 180 41.74 8.11 5.83
N GLU A 181 42.46 9.07 6.39
CA GLU A 181 43.64 8.83 7.24
C GLU A 181 43.26 8.13 8.58
N ALA A 182 42.11 8.50 9.15
CA ALA A 182 41.61 7.85 10.36
C ALA A 182 41.28 6.38 10.11
N ILE A 183 40.61 6.05 8.99
CA ILE A 183 40.26 4.67 8.59
C ILE A 183 41.53 3.83 8.37
N GLU A 184 42.62 4.40 7.90
CA GLU A 184 43.88 3.67 7.74
C GLU A 184 44.50 3.23 9.09
N LYS A 185 44.24 3.99 10.16
CA LYS A 185 44.88 3.80 11.46
C LYS A 185 43.96 3.10 12.49
N TYR A 186 42.65 3.27 12.38
CA TYR A 186 41.71 2.87 13.43
C TYR A 186 40.55 2.06 12.85
N GLU A 187 40.10 1.04 13.56
CA GLU A 187 38.98 0.21 13.16
C GLU A 187 37.62 0.86 13.55
N THR A 188 37.56 1.57 14.67
CA THR A 188 36.30 2.17 15.15
C THR A 188 36.45 3.67 15.32
N ILE A 189 35.66 4.43 14.57
CA ILE A 189 35.64 5.88 14.58
C ILE A 189 34.28 6.34 15.10
N TYR A 190 34.33 7.08 16.22
CA TYR A 190 33.16 7.68 16.84
C TYR A 190 33.03 9.15 16.39
N PHE A 191 31.86 9.48 15.88
CA PHE A 191 31.49 10.82 15.43
C PHE A 191 30.61 11.49 16.50
N PRO A 192 31.13 12.44 17.27
CA PRO A 192 30.32 13.35 18.08
C PRO A 192 29.36 14.16 17.20
N GLN A 193 28.43 14.86 17.87
CA GLN A 193 27.55 15.80 17.18
C GLN A 193 28.34 16.73 16.25
N GLY A 194 27.85 16.85 15.01
CA GLY A 194 28.45 17.71 13.98
C GLY A 194 27.95 17.40 12.58
N GLU A 195 28.24 18.31 11.68
CA GLU A 195 28.01 18.19 10.23
C GLU A 195 29.37 17.98 9.55
N TYR A 196 29.67 16.75 9.18
CA TYR A 196 30.93 16.36 8.54
C TYR A 196 30.80 16.40 7.05
N ILE A 197 31.51 17.33 6.38
CA ILE A 197 31.42 17.54 4.93
C ILE A 197 32.46 16.71 4.19
N PHE A 198 32.05 16.09 3.09
CA PHE A 198 32.89 15.26 2.26
C PHE A 198 32.76 15.62 0.77
N SER A 199 33.82 15.46 0.00
CA SER A 199 33.86 15.74 -1.44
C SER A 199 34.26 14.53 -2.30
N ASP A 200 34.52 13.39 -1.69
CA ASP A 200 34.92 12.15 -2.38
C ASP A 200 34.37 10.91 -1.68
N THR A 201 34.49 9.76 -2.33
CA THR A 201 34.15 8.45 -1.78
C THR A 201 34.99 8.13 -0.55
N ILE A 202 34.31 7.71 0.52
CA ILE A 202 34.92 7.13 1.71
C ILE A 202 34.85 5.61 1.58
N LYS A 203 35.98 4.96 1.50
CA LYS A 203 36.09 3.49 1.43
C LYS A 203 36.43 2.94 2.81
N LEU A 204 35.58 2.03 3.28
CA LEU A 204 35.81 1.35 4.54
C LEU A 204 36.70 0.11 4.34
N LYS A 205 37.61 -0.12 5.24
CA LYS A 205 38.40 -1.35 5.32
C LYS A 205 37.59 -2.46 6.02
N GLU A 206 38.09 -3.66 5.97
CA GLU A 206 37.55 -4.75 6.77
C GLU A 206 37.61 -4.38 8.26
N ASN A 207 36.56 -4.71 8.99
CA ASN A 207 36.31 -4.37 10.38
C ASN A 207 36.09 -2.87 10.71
N THR A 208 36.14 -1.97 9.75
CA THR A 208 35.83 -0.57 10.02
C THR A 208 34.39 -0.41 10.56
N SER A 209 34.28 0.28 11.68
CA SER A 209 33.02 0.68 12.31
C SER A 209 32.92 2.20 12.40
N LEU A 210 31.84 2.76 11.82
CA LEU A 210 31.51 4.19 11.93
C LEU A 210 30.32 4.32 12.89
N ILE A 211 30.54 5.01 14.01
CA ILE A 211 29.56 5.13 15.09
C ILE A 211 29.26 6.60 15.33
N GLY A 212 28.02 7.00 15.14
CA GLY A 212 27.54 8.35 15.47
C GLY A 212 26.81 8.40 16.80
N MET A 213 26.62 9.59 17.28
CA MET A 213 25.86 9.85 18.50
C MET A 213 24.35 9.68 18.26
N ASN A 214 23.86 10.22 17.16
CA ASN A 214 22.44 10.20 16.77
C ASN A 214 22.33 10.66 15.32
N PRO A 215 21.51 10.01 14.46
CA PRO A 215 21.47 10.32 13.03
C PRO A 215 21.02 11.75 12.69
N VAL A 216 20.25 12.40 13.55
CA VAL A 216 19.83 13.80 13.33
C VAL A 216 20.96 14.77 13.68
N SER A 217 21.70 14.51 14.74
CA SER A 217 22.75 15.41 15.24
C SER A 217 24.13 15.11 14.70
N THR A 218 24.33 13.93 14.07
CA THR A 218 25.61 13.50 13.52
C THR A 218 25.43 13.19 12.02
N GLN A 219 25.75 14.15 11.19
CA GLN A 219 25.50 14.10 9.76
C GLN A 219 26.79 13.91 8.96
N LEU A 220 26.83 12.91 8.11
CA LEU A 220 27.83 12.73 7.06
C LEU A 220 27.26 13.27 5.74
N ILE A 221 27.84 14.34 5.22
CA ILE A 221 27.24 15.13 4.14
C ILE A 221 28.20 15.16 2.95
N LEU A 222 27.72 14.67 1.81
CA LEU A 222 28.40 14.87 0.55
C LEU A 222 28.15 16.29 0.06
N LYS A 223 29.23 17.04 -0.15
CA LYS A 223 29.17 18.40 -0.65
C LYS A 223 28.38 18.46 -1.95
N GLU A 224 27.47 19.42 -2.03
CA GLU A 224 26.71 19.67 -3.26
C GLU A 224 27.60 20.03 -4.43
N ASN A 225 27.24 19.60 -5.64
CA ASN A 225 28.04 19.77 -6.85
C ASN A 225 29.50 19.28 -6.72
N SER A 226 29.72 18.22 -5.96
CA SER A 226 31.05 17.61 -5.87
C SER A 226 31.50 17.11 -7.25
N GLU A 227 32.62 17.62 -7.74
CA GLU A 227 33.14 17.34 -9.09
C GLU A 227 33.14 15.86 -9.46
N LYS A 228 33.48 15.00 -8.51
CA LYS A 228 33.54 13.54 -8.70
C LYS A 228 32.16 12.86 -8.80
N PHE A 229 31.08 13.55 -8.45
CA PHE A 229 29.71 13.03 -8.44
C PHE A 229 28.80 13.72 -9.44
N THR A 230 29.31 14.68 -10.18
CA THR A 230 28.59 15.41 -11.23
C THR A 230 28.67 14.68 -12.57
N GLY A 231 27.92 15.19 -13.56
CA GLY A 231 27.85 14.62 -14.92
C GLY A 231 27.06 13.31 -14.98
N PHE A 232 27.10 12.69 -16.15
CA PHE A 232 26.44 11.41 -16.42
C PHE A 232 27.45 10.26 -16.29
N GLY A 233 26.96 9.06 -15.99
CA GLY A 233 27.79 7.88 -15.94
C GLY A 233 27.36 6.92 -14.83
N LYS A 234 28.23 5.97 -14.51
CA LYS A 234 27.96 4.95 -13.48
C LYS A 234 27.81 5.60 -12.10
N ALA A 235 26.96 4.98 -11.29
CA ALA A 235 26.81 5.33 -9.88
C ALA A 235 28.17 5.35 -9.16
N LYS A 236 28.33 6.32 -8.27
CA LYS A 236 29.50 6.47 -7.42
C LYS A 236 29.04 6.54 -5.96
N ALA A 237 29.57 5.64 -5.14
CA ALA A 237 29.22 5.61 -3.74
C ALA A 237 29.82 6.79 -2.98
N PHE A 238 29.07 7.40 -2.10
CA PHE A 238 29.59 8.30 -1.09
C PHE A 238 30.35 7.49 -0.03
N ILE A 239 29.71 6.47 0.53
CA ILE A 239 30.38 5.50 1.42
C ILE A 239 30.37 4.13 0.74
N GLU A 240 31.54 3.51 0.62
CA GLU A 240 31.70 2.17 0.05
C GLU A 240 32.29 1.22 1.10
N THR A 241 31.56 0.17 1.46
CA THR A 241 32.04 -0.81 2.44
C THR A 241 32.99 -1.82 1.81
N SER A 242 33.77 -2.50 2.65
CA SER A 242 34.55 -3.66 2.24
C SER A 242 33.66 -4.88 2.00
N LYS A 243 34.24 -5.99 1.56
CA LYS A 243 33.56 -7.30 1.54
C LYS A 243 33.65 -8.04 2.88
N GLY A 244 34.41 -7.51 3.83
CA GLY A 244 34.55 -8.02 5.17
C GLY A 244 33.38 -7.62 6.09
N ARG A 245 33.65 -7.51 7.39
CA ARG A 245 32.69 -7.03 8.37
C ARG A 245 32.76 -5.51 8.47
N ASN A 246 31.63 -4.83 8.38
CA ASN A 246 31.54 -3.39 8.72
C ASN A 246 30.33 -3.12 9.61
N ILE A 247 30.43 -2.05 10.39
CA ILE A 247 29.33 -1.52 11.22
C ILE A 247 29.11 -0.04 10.88
N MET A 248 27.84 0.35 10.72
CA MET A 248 27.40 1.74 10.72
C MET A 248 26.27 1.92 11.74
N PHE A 249 26.38 2.88 12.64
CA PHE A 249 25.46 3.05 13.74
C PHE A 249 25.24 4.53 14.06
N GLY A 250 23.97 4.94 14.25
CA GLY A 250 23.60 6.27 14.75
C GLY A 250 24.03 7.45 13.86
N LEU A 251 23.99 7.29 12.54
CA LEU A 251 24.51 8.25 11.58
C LEU A 251 23.44 8.75 10.60
N GLY A 252 23.43 10.05 10.36
CA GLY A 252 22.76 10.65 9.22
C GLY A 252 23.67 10.62 7.97
N VAL A 253 23.13 10.23 6.84
CA VAL A 253 23.83 10.24 5.54
C VAL A 253 23.07 11.12 4.58
N ASN A 254 23.74 12.13 4.02
CA ASN A 254 23.15 13.06 3.09
C ASN A 254 24.00 13.14 1.82
N THR A 255 23.42 12.86 0.67
CA THR A 255 24.14 12.83 -0.62
C THR A 255 24.20 14.20 -1.31
N GLY A 256 23.71 15.26 -0.66
CA GLY A 256 23.57 16.58 -1.31
C GLY A 256 22.52 16.54 -2.44
N GLY A 257 22.06 17.69 -2.89
CA GLY A 257 20.99 17.79 -3.89
C GLY A 257 21.46 17.57 -5.33
N ARG A 258 22.60 18.13 -5.71
CA ARG A 258 23.07 18.17 -7.11
C ARG A 258 24.28 17.27 -7.38
N ASN A 259 24.15 16.04 -7.00
CA ASN A 259 25.15 14.99 -7.21
C ASN A 259 24.56 13.81 -7.99
N PRO A 260 24.27 13.98 -9.30
CA PRO A 260 23.46 13.01 -10.07
C PRO A 260 24.03 11.60 -10.12
N ARG A 261 25.32 11.43 -9.85
CA ARG A 261 25.96 10.10 -9.80
C ARG A 261 26.07 9.52 -8.40
N ALA A 262 25.57 10.22 -7.38
CA ALA A 262 25.70 9.75 -6.01
C ALA A 262 24.85 8.50 -5.74
N CYS A 263 25.43 7.59 -4.95
CA CYS A 263 24.77 6.55 -4.19
C CYS A 263 25.18 6.76 -2.73
N GLY A 264 24.24 6.79 -1.80
CA GLY A 264 24.55 7.10 -0.40
C GLY A 264 25.56 6.09 0.19
N VAL A 265 25.10 4.88 0.44
CA VAL A 265 25.96 3.78 0.92
C VAL A 265 25.89 2.63 -0.06
N LYS A 266 27.05 2.20 -0.56
CA LYS A 266 27.21 0.94 -1.29
C LYS A 266 27.72 -0.12 -0.32
N TRP A 267 26.81 -1.02 0.04
CA TRP A 267 27.05 -2.03 1.06
C TRP A 267 27.39 -3.39 0.42
N MET A 268 28.62 -3.81 0.56
CA MET A 268 29.13 -5.10 0.07
C MET A 268 29.56 -6.04 1.20
N SER A 269 29.33 -5.63 2.43
CA SER A 269 29.80 -6.32 3.63
C SER A 269 29.06 -7.62 3.89
N ASN A 270 29.76 -8.58 4.50
CA ASN A 270 29.27 -9.94 4.70
C ASN A 270 28.14 -10.06 5.76
N LYS A 271 27.65 -11.28 5.95
CA LYS A 271 26.54 -11.60 6.87
C LYS A 271 26.74 -11.22 8.35
N ASN A 272 27.97 -10.96 8.78
CA ASN A 272 28.29 -10.58 10.16
C ASN A 272 28.34 -9.05 10.33
N SER A 273 27.90 -8.32 9.34
CA SER A 273 27.89 -6.86 9.33
C SER A 273 26.58 -6.31 9.86
N TYR A 274 26.61 -5.08 10.36
CA TYR A 274 25.50 -4.47 11.05
C TYR A 274 25.34 -3.00 10.71
N MET A 275 24.11 -2.61 10.36
CA MET A 275 23.70 -1.22 10.22
C MET A 275 22.52 -0.96 11.11
N ASN A 276 22.59 0.05 11.98
CA ASN A 276 21.50 0.39 12.87
C ASN A 276 21.34 1.89 13.06
N ASP A 277 20.10 2.34 13.10
CA ASP A 277 19.74 3.75 13.26
C ASP A 277 20.52 4.65 12.29
N VAL A 278 20.48 4.27 11.01
CA VAL A 278 21.04 5.09 9.91
C VAL A 278 19.90 5.71 9.14
N LYS A 279 19.94 7.04 9.05
CA LYS A 279 18.92 7.84 8.36
C LYS A 279 19.54 8.48 7.12
N PHE A 280 18.86 8.32 5.98
CA PHE A 280 19.25 8.95 4.74
C PHE A 280 18.40 10.18 4.52
N PHE A 281 19.04 11.33 4.54
CA PHE A 281 18.38 12.64 4.41
C PHE A 281 18.57 13.25 3.03
N GLY A 282 17.54 13.92 2.56
CA GLY A 282 17.63 14.66 1.31
C GLY A 282 16.34 15.45 1.06
N GLY A 283 16.33 16.75 1.15
CA GLY A 283 15.16 17.58 0.92
C GLY A 283 14.07 17.41 1.98
N HIS A 284 13.10 16.57 1.71
CA HIS A 284 12.03 16.30 2.67
C HIS A 284 12.51 15.51 3.89
N GLY A 285 11.91 15.77 5.03
CA GLY A 285 12.32 15.11 6.29
C GLY A 285 13.70 15.54 6.78
N ASN A 286 14.34 16.49 6.14
CA ASN A 286 15.61 17.03 6.56
C ASN A 286 15.40 17.92 7.79
N LEU A 287 15.62 17.36 8.97
CA LEU A 287 15.45 18.05 10.25
C LEU A 287 16.58 19.03 10.55
N VAL A 288 17.65 18.99 9.79
CA VAL A 288 18.81 19.86 9.94
C VAL A 288 18.82 20.86 8.77
N LYS A 289 18.77 22.15 9.10
CA LYS A 289 18.96 23.19 8.11
C LYS A 289 20.41 23.17 7.67
N MET A 290 20.66 22.60 6.51
CA MET A 290 22.00 22.54 5.96
C MET A 290 22.46 23.90 5.51
N THR A 291 23.67 24.26 5.90
CA THR A 291 24.24 25.55 5.58
C THR A 291 24.54 25.61 4.07
N GLY A 292 23.81 26.46 3.39
CA GLY A 292 24.27 27.02 2.11
C GLY A 292 23.79 26.38 0.83
N ALA A 293 22.75 25.52 0.81
CA ALA A 293 22.58 24.87 -0.46
C ALA A 293 21.18 24.56 -0.97
N PHE A 294 20.17 24.48 -0.16
CA PHE A 294 18.99 23.85 -0.72
C PHE A 294 17.86 24.84 -1.00
N GLU A 295 17.70 25.12 -2.27
CA GLU A 295 16.37 25.34 -2.80
C GLU A 295 15.55 24.11 -2.47
N GLN A 296 14.38 24.31 -1.91
CA GLN A 296 13.54 23.19 -1.46
C GLN A 296 13.17 22.31 -2.65
N PRO A 297 13.39 20.99 -2.61
CA PRO A 297 13.04 20.11 -3.71
C PRO A 297 11.52 20.03 -3.94
N TYR A 298 10.73 20.48 -2.99
CA TYR A 298 9.28 20.60 -3.10
C TYR A 298 8.77 21.78 -3.90
N ASP A 299 9.64 22.71 -4.31
CA ASP A 299 9.21 23.80 -5.15
C ASP A 299 8.76 23.27 -6.51
N GLU A 300 7.44 23.24 -6.68
CA GLU A 300 6.72 23.07 -7.94
C GLU A 300 7.26 21.98 -8.88
N GLY A 301 7.35 20.74 -8.39
CA GLY A 301 7.57 19.59 -9.26
C GLY A 301 8.94 19.52 -9.91
N ARG A 302 9.99 20.05 -9.28
CA ARG A 302 11.37 20.01 -9.80
C ARG A 302 11.89 18.62 -10.07
N CYS A 303 11.46 17.61 -9.31
CA CYS A 303 11.79 16.22 -9.61
C CYS A 303 11.12 15.68 -10.90
N ARG A 304 10.24 16.45 -11.52
CA ARG A 304 9.55 16.12 -12.78
C ARG A 304 9.87 17.09 -13.92
N ASP A 305 10.75 18.06 -13.71
CA ASP A 305 11.11 19.03 -14.74
C ASP A 305 11.83 18.31 -15.89
N ALA A 306 11.44 18.64 -17.12
CA ALA A 306 12.11 18.12 -18.30
C ALA A 306 13.53 18.69 -18.48
N ASP A 307 13.84 19.80 -17.84
CA ASP A 307 15.19 20.35 -17.78
C ASP A 307 16.07 19.50 -16.86
N LEU A 308 16.97 18.77 -17.45
CA LEU A 308 17.91 17.87 -16.77
C LEU A 308 18.74 18.56 -15.68
N LYS A 309 18.88 19.88 -15.71
CA LYS A 309 19.59 20.66 -14.70
C LYS A 309 18.76 20.91 -13.44
N LYS A 310 17.47 20.67 -13.53
CA LYS A 310 16.52 20.85 -12.45
C LYS A 310 15.98 19.55 -11.86
N ILE A 311 16.31 18.41 -12.46
CA ILE A 311 15.85 17.11 -12.01
C ILE A 311 16.69 16.64 -10.83
N TRP A 312 16.03 16.28 -9.75
CA TRP A 312 16.65 15.76 -8.52
C TRP A 312 16.76 14.22 -8.48
N ASP A 313 15.96 13.53 -9.28
CA ASP A 313 15.83 12.06 -9.30
C ASP A 313 16.94 11.34 -10.08
N TYR A 314 18.07 11.98 -10.29
CA TYR A 314 19.21 11.38 -10.96
C TYR A 314 20.12 10.56 -10.06
N GLN A 315 20.08 10.84 -8.77
CA GLN A 315 20.89 10.06 -7.83
C GLN A 315 20.43 8.61 -7.82
N TYR A 316 21.34 7.72 -7.50
CA TYR A 316 21.04 6.30 -7.39
C TYR A 316 20.34 5.98 -6.06
N ALA A 317 20.56 4.79 -5.48
CA ALA A 317 19.94 4.42 -4.22
C ALA A 317 20.56 5.16 -3.03
N SER A 318 19.74 5.46 -1.99
CA SER A 318 20.27 5.84 -0.68
C SER A 318 21.13 4.73 -0.09
N LEU A 319 20.63 3.49 -0.11
CA LEU A 319 21.36 2.29 0.29
C LEU A 319 21.35 1.25 -0.84
N LEU A 320 22.52 0.89 -1.32
CA LEU A 320 22.73 -0.15 -2.32
C LEU A 320 23.43 -1.37 -1.71
N ILE A 321 22.68 -2.42 -1.41
CA ILE A 321 23.22 -3.72 -0.96
C ILE A 321 23.52 -4.56 -2.19
N CYS A 322 24.79 -4.90 -2.44
CA CYS A 322 25.17 -5.57 -3.68
C CYS A 322 26.44 -6.40 -3.54
N ASN A 323 26.75 -7.15 -4.62
CA ASN A 323 28.02 -7.88 -4.77
C ASN A 323 28.33 -8.83 -3.60
N GLY A 324 27.32 -9.56 -3.13
CA GLY A 324 27.43 -10.45 -1.99
C GLY A 324 27.28 -9.75 -0.63
N GLY A 325 26.86 -8.49 -0.62
CA GLY A 325 26.51 -7.77 0.60
C GLY A 325 25.26 -8.33 1.29
N GLY A 326 25.20 -8.22 2.62
CA GLY A 326 24.08 -8.65 3.46
C GLY A 326 24.35 -8.34 4.93
N GLY A 327 23.74 -9.10 5.83
CA GLY A 327 23.86 -8.93 7.28
C GLY A 327 22.59 -8.44 7.93
N THR A 328 22.73 -7.77 9.08
CA THR A 328 21.60 -7.28 9.86
C THR A 328 21.48 -5.76 9.77
N PHE A 329 20.29 -5.32 9.45
CA PHE A 329 19.91 -3.91 9.38
C PHE A 329 18.79 -3.66 10.38
N LYS A 330 18.83 -2.56 11.10
CA LYS A 330 17.81 -2.22 12.06
C LYS A 330 17.54 -0.72 12.03
N ASP A 331 16.27 -0.36 12.07
CA ASP A 331 15.83 1.03 12.12
C ASP A 331 16.47 1.90 11.02
N ILE A 332 16.23 1.51 9.76
CA ILE A 332 16.70 2.24 8.58
C ILE A 332 15.56 3.12 8.07
N TRP A 333 15.84 4.39 7.93
CA TRP A 333 14.91 5.34 7.34
C TRP A 333 15.56 6.12 6.21
N SER A 334 14.84 6.27 5.11
CA SER A 334 15.25 7.13 4.00
C SER A 334 14.08 7.99 3.56
N ALA A 335 14.30 9.30 3.56
CA ALA A 335 13.35 10.28 3.05
C ALA A 335 14.11 11.25 2.16
N SER A 336 14.38 10.85 0.93
CA SER A 336 15.21 11.63 0.02
C SER A 336 14.62 11.70 -1.39
N PRO A 337 14.00 12.83 -1.77
CA PRO A 337 13.56 13.07 -3.13
C PRO A 337 14.72 13.27 -4.13
N TYR A 338 15.96 13.28 -3.68
CA TYR A 338 17.11 13.36 -4.56
C TYR A 338 17.48 12.04 -5.22
N VAL A 339 17.08 10.92 -4.61
CA VAL A 339 17.43 9.59 -5.11
C VAL A 339 16.26 8.92 -5.82
N SER A 340 16.59 8.11 -6.81
CA SER A 340 15.60 7.37 -7.58
C SER A 340 15.02 6.18 -6.81
N VAL A 341 15.79 5.56 -5.94
CA VAL A 341 15.42 4.37 -5.17
C VAL A 341 15.89 4.52 -3.73
N GLY A 342 15.01 4.28 -2.76
CA GLY A 342 15.37 4.32 -1.35
C GLY A 342 16.39 3.24 -0.99
N VAL A 343 16.00 1.98 -1.10
CA VAL A 343 16.89 0.84 -0.90
C VAL A 343 16.89 -0.07 -2.13
N GLN A 344 18.06 -0.40 -2.63
CA GLN A 344 18.24 -1.37 -3.70
C GLN A 344 19.09 -2.54 -3.22
N ILE A 345 18.57 -3.77 -3.37
CA ILE A 345 19.27 -5.02 -3.05
C ILE A 345 19.48 -5.76 -4.36
N GLN A 346 20.74 -5.98 -4.77
CA GLN A 346 20.98 -6.62 -6.05
C GLN A 346 22.16 -7.57 -6.05
N ASN A 347 22.03 -8.66 -6.85
CA ASN A 347 23.09 -9.62 -7.10
C ASN A 347 23.74 -10.12 -5.79
N THR A 348 22.91 -10.56 -4.85
CA THR A 348 23.34 -11.11 -3.57
C THR A 348 22.45 -12.26 -3.12
N GLU A 349 23.09 -13.26 -2.52
CA GLU A 349 22.44 -14.40 -1.86
C GLU A 349 22.76 -14.44 -0.36
N THR A 350 23.52 -13.47 0.11
CA THR A 350 23.92 -13.38 1.52
C THR A 350 22.70 -13.12 2.38
N PRO A 351 22.48 -13.90 3.43
CA PRO A 351 21.35 -13.69 4.33
C PRO A 351 21.28 -12.24 4.82
N THR A 352 20.14 -11.62 4.59
CA THR A 352 19.87 -10.22 4.96
C THR A 352 18.61 -10.14 5.79
N ARG A 353 18.69 -9.54 6.98
CA ARG A 353 17.55 -9.27 7.84
C ARG A 353 17.44 -7.79 8.14
N ILE A 354 16.25 -7.26 7.92
CA ILE A 354 15.96 -5.83 8.13
C ILE A 354 14.84 -5.72 9.13
N TYR A 355 15.11 -5.10 10.28
CA TYR A 355 14.16 -4.82 11.34
C TYR A 355 13.80 -3.33 11.31
N CYS A 356 12.58 -3.01 10.90
CA CYS A 356 12.08 -1.66 10.67
C CYS A 356 12.79 -0.95 9.49
N LEU A 357 12.08 -0.93 8.36
CA LEU A 357 12.50 -0.24 7.14
C LEU A 357 11.41 0.77 6.74
N SER A 358 11.73 2.04 6.81
CA SER A 358 10.85 3.13 6.40
C SER A 358 11.46 3.88 5.22
N LEU A 359 10.74 3.93 4.10
CA LEU A 359 11.18 4.52 2.86
C LEU A 359 10.13 5.49 2.33
N GLU A 360 10.53 6.73 2.07
CA GLU A 360 9.59 7.81 1.79
C GLU A 360 10.13 8.73 0.70
N HIS A 361 9.24 9.16 -0.20
CA HIS A 361 9.48 10.27 -1.13
C HIS A 361 10.51 10.02 -2.24
N HIS A 362 10.85 8.78 -2.54
CA HIS A 362 11.77 8.49 -3.64
C HIS A 362 11.07 8.60 -5.01
N CYS A 363 11.80 9.05 -6.02
CA CYS A 363 11.18 9.44 -7.28
C CYS A 363 10.72 8.27 -8.16
N ARG A 364 11.26 7.06 -7.97
CA ARG A 364 10.98 5.90 -8.85
C ARG A 364 10.49 4.67 -8.10
N CYS A 365 11.12 4.37 -6.98
CA CYS A 365 10.81 3.16 -6.23
C CYS A 365 11.32 3.31 -4.80
N GLU A 366 10.52 2.83 -3.83
CA GLU A 366 10.97 2.84 -2.45
C GLU A 366 11.97 1.70 -2.21
N LEU A 367 11.57 0.48 -2.53
CA LEU A 367 12.41 -0.72 -2.40
C LEU A 367 12.49 -1.49 -3.71
N ARG A 368 13.68 -1.68 -4.23
CA ARG A 368 13.93 -2.51 -5.42
C ARG A 368 14.85 -3.67 -5.11
N MET A 369 14.46 -4.88 -5.52
CA MET A 369 15.33 -6.05 -5.45
C MET A 369 15.54 -6.66 -6.83
N ILE A 370 16.78 -7.00 -7.18
CA ILE A 370 17.14 -7.59 -8.47
C ILE A 370 18.12 -8.75 -8.24
N ASN A 371 17.76 -9.96 -8.67
CA ASN A 371 18.57 -11.16 -8.47
C ASN A 371 19.02 -11.32 -7.00
N ALA A 372 18.09 -11.10 -6.06
CA ALA A 372 18.36 -11.19 -4.63
C ALA A 372 17.72 -12.44 -4.04
N LYS A 373 18.39 -13.04 -3.04
CA LYS A 373 17.91 -14.21 -2.30
C LYS A 373 18.10 -14.05 -0.79
N ASN A 374 17.31 -14.80 -0.01
CA ASN A 374 17.46 -14.92 1.43
C ASN A 374 17.30 -13.58 2.19
N VAL A 375 16.29 -12.78 1.83
CA VAL A 375 16.02 -11.51 2.48
C VAL A 375 14.75 -11.62 3.33
N THR A 376 14.82 -11.15 4.57
CA THR A 376 13.64 -11.02 5.45
C THR A 376 13.54 -9.59 5.97
N ILE A 377 12.38 -8.97 5.78
CA ILE A 377 12.08 -7.62 6.24
C ILE A 377 10.91 -7.69 7.23
N TYR A 378 11.15 -7.21 8.44
CA TYR A 378 10.16 -7.08 9.51
C TYR A 378 9.77 -5.61 9.66
N GLY A 379 8.50 -5.29 9.39
CA GLY A 379 8.01 -3.92 9.46
C GLY A 379 8.54 -3.04 8.32
N PHE A 380 7.95 -3.20 7.14
CA PHE A 380 8.18 -2.29 6.01
C PHE A 380 7.13 -1.19 5.99
N GLN A 381 7.56 0.04 5.77
CA GLN A 381 6.68 1.19 5.53
C GLN A 381 7.17 1.94 4.30
N SER A 382 6.24 2.39 3.46
CA SER A 382 6.50 3.36 2.40
C SER A 382 5.50 4.49 2.42
N GLU A 383 5.94 5.66 1.96
CA GLU A 383 5.07 6.82 1.78
C GLU A 383 5.45 7.58 0.51
N GLU A 384 4.48 7.81 -0.38
CA GLU A 384 4.65 8.59 -1.59
C GLU A 384 3.80 9.87 -1.54
N GLU A 385 4.36 10.97 -2.00
CA GLU A 385 3.72 12.26 -2.11
C GLU A 385 3.75 12.82 -3.55
N LYS A 386 2.95 13.84 -3.81
CA LYS A 386 2.77 14.43 -5.15
C LYS A 386 4.07 14.97 -5.76
N ALA A 387 4.88 15.63 -4.97
CA ALA A 387 6.00 16.42 -5.51
C ALA A 387 7.15 15.55 -6.01
N GLU A 388 7.41 14.44 -5.36
CA GLU A 388 8.55 13.57 -5.63
C GLU A 388 8.16 12.12 -5.96
N GLY A 389 7.27 11.53 -5.18
CA GLY A 389 6.94 10.11 -5.25
C GLY A 389 5.68 9.76 -6.03
N GLU A 390 5.08 10.68 -6.79
CA GLU A 390 3.79 10.46 -7.47
C GLU A 390 3.78 9.22 -8.37
N PHE A 391 4.91 8.88 -8.96
CA PHE A 391 5.08 7.72 -9.83
C PHE A 391 5.89 6.59 -9.19
N ALA A 392 6.28 6.75 -7.93
CA ALA A 392 7.07 5.73 -7.26
C ALA A 392 6.25 4.47 -7.01
N LEU A 393 6.85 3.33 -7.28
CA LEU A 393 6.33 2.04 -6.91
C LEU A 393 6.93 1.67 -5.54
N PRO A 394 6.12 1.36 -4.50
CA PRO A 394 6.68 0.98 -3.21
C PRO A 394 7.67 -0.17 -3.27
N ILE A 395 7.33 -1.27 -3.95
CA ILE A 395 8.19 -2.46 -3.99
C ILE A 395 8.27 -3.04 -5.41
N GLU A 396 9.50 -3.21 -5.93
CA GLU A 396 9.79 -3.95 -7.16
C GLU A 396 10.71 -5.14 -6.90
N LEU A 397 10.29 -6.32 -7.34
CA LEU A 397 11.07 -7.55 -7.21
C LEU A 397 11.31 -8.19 -8.58
N HIS A 398 12.58 -8.34 -8.98
CA HIS A 398 12.99 -8.95 -10.25
C HIS A 398 13.91 -10.15 -10.02
N ASN A 399 13.53 -11.33 -10.50
CA ASN A 399 14.29 -12.57 -10.40
C ASN A 399 14.73 -12.88 -8.94
N CYS A 400 13.85 -12.64 -7.99
CA CYS A 400 14.14 -12.82 -6.57
C CYS A 400 13.66 -14.18 -6.08
N LYS A 401 14.30 -14.69 -5.02
CA LYS A 401 13.95 -15.96 -4.40
C LYS A 401 14.13 -15.92 -2.88
N ASP A 402 13.23 -16.61 -2.16
CA ASP A 402 13.29 -16.73 -0.71
C ASP A 402 13.27 -15.36 0.00
N ILE A 403 12.29 -14.53 -0.37
CA ILE A 403 12.07 -13.20 0.22
C ILE A 403 10.83 -13.23 1.11
N THR A 404 10.94 -12.67 2.32
CA THR A 404 9.82 -12.58 3.24
C THR A 404 9.65 -11.14 3.74
N PHE A 405 8.44 -10.62 3.60
CA PHE A 405 7.99 -9.40 4.23
C PHE A 405 7.00 -9.75 5.35
N ALA A 406 7.31 -9.38 6.57
CA ALA A 406 6.42 -9.50 7.71
C ALA A 406 5.90 -8.12 8.09
N THR A 407 4.61 -7.91 7.96
CA THR A 407 3.90 -6.64 8.12
C THR A 407 4.39 -5.53 7.18
N THR A 408 3.64 -5.33 6.12
CA THR A 408 3.94 -4.35 5.07
C THR A 408 2.87 -3.26 5.07
N TYR A 409 3.30 -2.01 5.27
CA TYR A 409 2.47 -0.81 5.25
C TYR A 409 2.90 0.08 4.09
N CYS A 410 2.01 0.30 3.14
CA CYS A 410 2.26 1.16 1.99
C CYS A 410 1.22 2.28 1.93
N PHE A 411 1.70 3.52 1.83
CA PHE A 411 0.84 4.69 1.75
C PHE A 411 1.06 5.45 0.47
N ARG A 412 -0.02 6.03 -0.05
CA ARG A 412 0.06 7.15 -0.97
C ARG A 412 -0.78 8.27 -0.38
N THR A 413 -0.12 9.30 0.00
CA THR A 413 -0.71 10.39 0.75
C THR A 413 -0.68 11.69 -0.05
N VAL A 414 -0.72 12.72 0.61
CA VAL A 414 -0.70 14.14 0.30
C VAL A 414 -0.59 14.48 -1.20
N PHE A 415 -1.72 14.83 -1.80
CA PHE A 415 -1.82 15.37 -3.16
C PHE A 415 -1.41 14.45 -4.31
N VAL A 416 -1.11 13.19 -4.07
CA VAL A 416 -0.88 12.24 -5.17
C VAL A 416 -2.16 12.11 -5.98
N GLN A 417 -2.14 12.48 -7.24
CA GLN A 417 -3.32 12.56 -8.09
C GLN A 417 -3.42 11.45 -9.12
N LYS A 418 -2.28 10.87 -9.49
CA LYS A 418 -2.25 9.84 -10.52
C LYS A 418 -2.28 8.45 -9.91
N PRO A 419 -3.05 7.53 -10.47
CA PRO A 419 -3.10 6.18 -9.96
C PRO A 419 -1.79 5.46 -10.22
N PHE A 420 -1.29 4.85 -9.17
CA PHE A 420 -0.34 3.75 -9.28
C PHE A 420 -1.01 2.57 -8.58
N PRO A 421 -1.69 1.70 -9.32
CA PRO A 421 -2.69 0.80 -8.73
C PRO A 421 -2.11 -0.31 -7.86
N TYR A 422 -0.80 -0.41 -7.72
CA TYR A 422 -0.13 -1.49 -6.99
C TYR A 422 0.84 -0.94 -5.95
N CYS A 423 1.03 -1.70 -4.86
CA CYS A 423 2.15 -1.50 -3.95
C CYS A 423 3.37 -2.31 -4.37
N VAL A 424 3.14 -3.50 -4.92
CA VAL A 424 4.18 -4.46 -5.26
C VAL A 424 4.03 -4.92 -6.70
N LYS A 425 5.14 -4.99 -7.42
CA LYS A 425 5.24 -5.75 -8.67
C LYS A 425 6.32 -6.81 -8.59
N THR A 426 6.02 -7.98 -9.11
CA THR A 426 6.96 -9.11 -9.15
C THR A 426 7.18 -9.62 -10.57
N TRP A 427 8.44 -9.91 -10.92
CA TRP A 427 8.85 -10.49 -12.20
C TRP A 427 9.77 -11.68 -11.96
N ASN A 428 9.40 -12.86 -12.45
CA ASN A 428 10.18 -14.09 -12.35
C ASN A 428 10.66 -14.41 -10.92
N CYS A 429 9.78 -14.24 -9.95
CA CYS A 429 10.09 -14.47 -8.54
C CYS A 429 9.59 -15.82 -8.07
N GLU A 430 10.26 -16.39 -7.04
CA GLU A 430 9.96 -17.68 -6.46
C GLU A 430 10.07 -17.63 -4.94
N ASN A 431 9.12 -18.23 -4.22
CA ASN A 431 9.07 -18.27 -2.76
C ASN A 431 9.12 -16.86 -2.14
N ILE A 432 8.26 -15.98 -2.62
CA ILE A 432 8.09 -14.64 -2.07
C ILE A 432 6.88 -14.64 -1.16
N LYS A 433 7.04 -14.16 0.05
CA LYS A 433 5.98 -14.13 1.08
C LYS A 433 5.72 -12.71 1.55
N PHE A 434 4.45 -12.33 1.50
CA PHE A 434 3.94 -11.13 2.15
C PHE A 434 2.96 -11.56 3.25
N LEU A 435 3.28 -11.21 4.49
CA LEU A 435 2.53 -11.61 5.69
C LEU A 435 2.05 -10.35 6.39
N ASN A 436 0.74 -10.26 6.66
CA ASN A 436 0.11 -9.05 7.19
C ASN A 436 0.33 -7.82 6.31
N VAL A 437 -0.56 -7.60 5.38
CA VAL A 437 -0.44 -6.51 4.42
C VAL A 437 -1.46 -5.40 4.69
N HIS A 438 -1.01 -4.17 4.56
CA HIS A 438 -1.84 -2.99 4.64
C HIS A 438 -1.41 -1.99 3.58
N ASN A 439 -2.34 -1.53 2.78
CA ASN A 439 -2.11 -0.37 1.94
C ASN A 439 -3.23 0.64 2.13
N PHE A 440 -2.85 1.88 2.07
CA PHE A 440 -3.75 2.99 2.26
C PHE A 440 -3.47 4.07 1.22
N SER A 441 -4.54 4.59 0.63
CA SER A 441 -4.46 5.77 -0.22
C SER A 441 -5.52 6.76 0.20
N GLN A 442 -5.13 7.99 0.34
CA GLN A 442 -6.05 9.10 0.52
C GLN A 442 -6.78 9.45 -0.77
N MET A 443 -6.30 8.93 -1.90
CA MET A 443 -6.90 9.09 -3.22
C MET A 443 -7.60 7.81 -3.65
N LYS A 444 -8.81 7.93 -4.15
CA LYS A 444 -9.68 6.82 -4.50
C LYS A 444 -9.05 5.78 -5.44
N TYR A 445 -8.14 6.18 -6.30
CA TYR A 445 -7.68 5.32 -7.41
C TYR A 445 -6.19 4.99 -7.35
N THR A 446 -5.52 5.24 -6.24
CA THR A 446 -4.06 5.20 -6.23
C THR A 446 -3.43 3.92 -5.72
N MET A 447 -4.01 3.21 -4.79
CA MET A 447 -3.43 1.96 -4.29
C MET A 447 -4.49 0.98 -3.79
N ASP A 448 -5.38 0.57 -4.64
CA ASP A 448 -6.42 -0.38 -4.24
C ASP A 448 -6.04 -1.85 -4.51
N ASN A 449 -4.89 -2.12 -5.14
CA ASN A 449 -4.30 -3.45 -5.15
C ASN A 449 -2.98 -3.46 -4.37
N PHE A 450 -2.73 -4.52 -3.66
CA PHE A 450 -1.46 -4.72 -3.00
C PHE A 450 -0.40 -5.21 -3.98
N LEU A 451 -0.69 -6.26 -4.73
CA LEU A 451 0.29 -6.95 -5.56
C LEU A 451 -0.20 -7.17 -6.99
N LEU A 452 0.71 -6.96 -7.94
CA LEU A 452 0.62 -7.50 -9.30
C LEU A 452 1.80 -8.46 -9.53
N ASP A 453 1.51 -9.73 -9.79
CA ASP A 453 2.51 -10.62 -10.39
C ASP A 453 2.45 -10.49 -11.91
N VAL A 454 3.51 -9.93 -12.50
CA VAL A 454 3.54 -9.59 -13.93
C VAL A 454 3.54 -10.84 -14.83
N ASN A 455 4.07 -11.97 -14.34
CA ASN A 455 4.13 -13.20 -15.13
C ASN A 455 2.75 -13.81 -15.34
N THR A 456 1.88 -13.69 -14.35
CA THR A 456 0.54 -14.26 -14.35
C THR A 456 -0.53 -13.24 -14.69
N GLY A 457 -0.26 -11.95 -14.46
CA GLY A 457 -1.23 -10.89 -14.53
C GLY A 457 -2.21 -10.86 -13.35
N ILE A 458 -1.96 -11.63 -12.29
CA ILE A 458 -2.84 -11.70 -11.12
C ILE A 458 -2.59 -10.52 -10.20
N GLU A 459 -3.68 -9.90 -9.79
CA GLU A 459 -3.72 -8.79 -8.85
C GLU A 459 -4.41 -9.20 -7.54
N ILE A 460 -3.84 -8.80 -6.40
CA ILE A 460 -4.37 -9.14 -5.07
C ILE A 460 -4.54 -7.85 -4.25
N ARG A 461 -5.69 -7.70 -3.61
CA ARG A 461 -5.97 -6.63 -2.66
C ARG A 461 -5.45 -6.96 -1.26
N PRO A 462 -5.10 -5.96 -0.44
CA PRO A 462 -4.55 -6.20 0.89
C PRO A 462 -5.51 -6.87 1.87
N TRP A 463 -6.79 -6.60 1.78
CA TRP A 463 -7.80 -7.25 2.62
C TRP A 463 -8.26 -8.61 2.13
N GLN A 464 -7.71 -9.07 1.02
CA GLN A 464 -8.00 -10.40 0.49
C GLN A 464 -7.06 -11.46 1.04
N ALA A 465 -5.97 -11.06 1.67
CA ALA A 465 -5.01 -12.02 2.20
C ALA A 465 -4.21 -11.48 3.37
N VAL A 466 -4.05 -12.29 4.40
CA VAL A 466 -3.06 -12.10 5.47
C VAL A 466 -1.73 -12.73 5.11
N SER A 467 -1.74 -13.70 4.22
CA SER A 467 -0.54 -14.38 3.76
C SER A 467 -0.63 -14.65 2.27
N ILE A 468 0.33 -14.12 1.53
CA ILE A 468 0.45 -14.30 0.08
C ILE A 468 1.79 -14.96 -0.20
N GLU A 469 1.77 -16.06 -0.95
CA GLU A 469 2.99 -16.75 -1.39
C GLU A 469 3.03 -16.85 -2.92
N ILE A 470 4.13 -16.41 -3.51
CA ILE A 470 4.41 -16.52 -4.94
C ILE A 470 5.37 -17.69 -5.13
N THR A 471 4.92 -18.76 -5.77
CA THR A 471 5.64 -20.04 -5.84
C THR A 471 6.31 -20.31 -7.19
N GLY A 472 6.55 -19.31 -8.00
CA GLY A 472 7.34 -19.48 -9.21
C GLY A 472 6.71 -18.89 -10.48
N LYS A 473 7.15 -19.39 -11.62
CA LYS A 473 6.68 -18.96 -12.95
C LYS A 473 5.34 -19.63 -13.23
N GLY A 474 4.30 -18.87 -13.10
CA GLY A 474 2.99 -19.42 -13.30
C GLY A 474 2.57 -19.72 -14.73
N GLU A 475 1.54 -20.53 -14.89
CA GLU A 475 0.91 -20.78 -16.18
C GLU A 475 0.15 -19.55 -16.67
N LYS A 476 0.11 -19.35 -17.98
CA LYS A 476 -0.69 -18.29 -18.59
C LYS A 476 -2.16 -18.49 -18.29
N GLN A 477 -2.82 -17.44 -17.83
CA GLN A 477 -4.27 -17.41 -17.62
C GLN A 477 -5.05 -17.74 -18.93
N PRO A 478 -6.27 -18.27 -18.82
CA PRO A 478 -7.11 -18.57 -19.99
C PRO A 478 -7.38 -17.30 -20.81
N LYS A 479 -7.55 -17.49 -22.12
CA LYS A 479 -7.68 -16.43 -23.10
C LYS A 479 -8.97 -15.62 -22.92
N THR A 480 -8.83 -14.53 -22.19
CA THR A 480 -9.75 -13.39 -22.31
C THR A 480 -9.24 -12.51 -23.43
N GLU A 481 -10.08 -12.13 -24.36
CA GLU A 481 -9.68 -11.28 -25.45
C GLU A 481 -9.52 -9.84 -24.96
N LYS A 482 -8.28 -9.36 -24.93
CA LYS A 482 -7.99 -7.95 -24.65
C LYS A 482 -8.29 -7.15 -25.90
N LEU A 483 -9.30 -6.29 -25.84
CA LEU A 483 -9.66 -5.42 -26.95
C LEU A 483 -8.74 -4.21 -27.04
N TYR A 484 -8.57 -3.50 -25.94
CA TYR A 484 -7.84 -2.24 -25.90
C TYR A 484 -7.05 -2.10 -24.58
N SER A 485 -6.00 -1.29 -24.62
CA SER A 485 -5.20 -0.91 -23.46
C SER A 485 -4.64 0.50 -23.62
N GLY A 486 -4.04 1.03 -22.54
CA GLY A 486 -3.42 2.36 -22.52
C GLY A 486 -4.24 3.40 -21.77
N PHE A 487 -5.33 3.01 -21.14
CA PHE A 487 -6.12 3.89 -20.26
C PHE A 487 -5.39 4.14 -18.96
N GLN A 488 -5.62 5.30 -18.35
CA GLN A 488 -5.08 5.57 -17.02
C GLN A 488 -5.96 4.96 -15.92
N PHE A 489 -7.28 5.10 -16.06
CA PHE A 489 -8.22 4.42 -15.18
C PHE A 489 -9.57 4.20 -15.88
N ALA A 490 -9.68 3.09 -16.57
CA ALA A 490 -10.95 2.67 -17.19
C ALA A 490 -11.93 2.14 -16.13
N ASP A 491 -13.09 2.76 -16.00
CA ASP A 491 -14.12 2.43 -15.00
C ASP A 491 -15.52 2.87 -15.47
N GLY A 492 -16.52 2.69 -14.61
CA GLY A 492 -17.86 3.25 -14.76
C GLY A 492 -18.66 2.76 -15.97
N GLY A 493 -18.31 1.60 -16.52
CA GLY A 493 -18.87 1.09 -17.77
C GLY A 493 -20.33 0.63 -17.67
N SER A 494 -21.08 0.86 -18.75
CA SER A 494 -22.47 0.40 -18.92
C SER A 494 -22.79 0.21 -20.40
N CYS A 495 -23.69 -0.72 -20.69
CA CYS A 495 -24.19 -0.93 -22.05
C CYS A 495 -25.50 -0.18 -22.31
N ASP A 496 -25.63 0.43 -23.50
CA ASP A 496 -26.87 1.02 -23.97
C ASP A 496 -27.93 -0.04 -24.34
N GLY A 497 -29.14 0.39 -24.68
CA GLY A 497 -30.21 -0.50 -25.13
C GLY A 497 -29.89 -1.30 -26.39
N LYS A 498 -28.95 -0.85 -27.20
CA LYS A 498 -28.50 -1.52 -28.42
C LYS A 498 -27.38 -2.53 -28.18
N GLY A 499 -26.66 -2.47 -27.05
CA GLY A 499 -25.58 -3.37 -26.70
C GLY A 499 -24.18 -2.82 -26.92
N ASN A 500 -24.02 -1.54 -27.28
CA ASN A 500 -22.73 -0.89 -27.26
C ASN A 500 -22.26 -0.70 -25.81
N PHE A 501 -20.97 -0.85 -25.57
CA PHE A 501 -20.40 -0.66 -24.25
C PHE A 501 -19.74 0.71 -24.11
N TYR A 502 -20.09 1.44 -23.10
CA TYR A 502 -19.53 2.75 -22.78
C TYR A 502 -18.78 2.67 -21.46
N PHE A 503 -17.65 3.35 -21.37
CA PHE A 503 -16.87 3.43 -20.15
C PHE A 503 -16.10 4.76 -20.06
N LEU A 504 -15.52 5.03 -18.91
CA LEU A 504 -14.79 6.24 -18.60
C LEU A 504 -13.29 5.96 -18.54
N ASP A 505 -12.45 6.83 -19.07
CA ASP A 505 -11.13 7.06 -18.47
C ASP A 505 -11.27 8.21 -17.46
N SER A 506 -11.44 7.84 -16.20
CA SER A 506 -11.82 8.78 -15.13
C SER A 506 -10.79 9.86 -14.91
N LEU A 507 -9.49 9.58 -15.15
CA LEU A 507 -8.41 10.53 -15.00
C LEU A 507 -8.39 11.62 -16.07
N TYR A 508 -8.62 11.22 -17.30
CA TYR A 508 -8.68 12.16 -18.41
C TYR A 508 -10.06 12.75 -18.65
N LYS A 509 -11.04 12.39 -17.81
CA LYS A 509 -12.43 12.85 -17.96
C LYS A 509 -13.02 12.50 -19.35
N GLN A 510 -12.58 11.40 -19.93
CA GLN A 510 -12.97 10.97 -21.28
C GLN A 510 -13.97 9.83 -21.24
N ILE A 511 -14.93 9.88 -22.16
CA ILE A 511 -15.95 8.83 -22.35
C ILE A 511 -15.66 8.12 -23.66
N TYR A 512 -15.56 6.81 -23.55
CA TYR A 512 -15.33 5.92 -24.69
C TYR A 512 -16.52 5.03 -24.94
N ARG A 513 -16.67 4.61 -26.20
CA ARG A 513 -17.66 3.65 -26.65
C ARG A 513 -16.96 2.53 -27.43
N VAL A 514 -17.28 1.28 -27.09
CA VAL A 514 -17.00 0.10 -27.89
C VAL A 514 -18.25 -0.26 -28.67
N ASP A 515 -18.16 -0.33 -29.98
CA ASP A 515 -19.28 -0.71 -30.83
C ASP A 515 -19.64 -2.19 -30.62
N ARG A 516 -20.92 -2.49 -30.56
CA ARG A 516 -21.45 -3.82 -30.25
C ARG A 516 -21.13 -4.88 -31.30
N GLU A 517 -20.88 -4.49 -32.56
CA GLU A 517 -20.72 -5.36 -33.70
C GLU A 517 -19.28 -5.40 -34.21
N THR A 518 -18.70 -4.23 -34.43
CA THR A 518 -17.32 -4.10 -34.92
C THR A 518 -16.27 -4.19 -33.82
N LEU A 519 -16.68 -4.00 -32.59
CA LEU A 519 -15.81 -3.85 -31.39
C LEU A 519 -14.86 -2.65 -31.49
N GLU A 520 -15.07 -1.74 -32.43
CA GLU A 520 -14.24 -0.54 -32.58
C GLU A 520 -14.43 0.42 -31.40
N LEU A 521 -13.32 0.98 -30.97
CA LEU A 521 -13.26 1.98 -29.89
C LEU A 521 -13.37 3.39 -30.46
N SER A 522 -14.22 4.20 -29.85
CA SER A 522 -14.34 5.62 -30.18
C SER A 522 -14.34 6.43 -28.88
N MET A 523 -13.53 7.46 -28.80
CA MET A 523 -13.67 8.51 -27.80
C MET A 523 -14.83 9.41 -28.24
N ILE A 524 -15.87 9.48 -27.42
CA ILE A 524 -17.11 10.18 -27.80
C ILE A 524 -17.25 11.54 -27.15
N PHE A 525 -16.62 11.75 -25.99
CA PHE A 525 -16.77 12.99 -25.24
C PHE A 525 -15.63 13.19 -24.27
N GLU A 526 -15.20 14.44 -24.11
CA GLU A 526 -14.31 14.89 -23.03
C GLU A 526 -15.11 15.79 -22.10
N SER A 527 -15.22 15.38 -20.84
CA SER A 527 -16.09 16.05 -19.89
C SER A 527 -15.41 17.27 -19.26
N PRO A 528 -16.13 18.39 -19.11
CA PRO A 528 -15.65 19.50 -18.29
C PRO A 528 -15.63 19.18 -16.78
N TYR A 529 -16.33 18.11 -16.38
CA TYR A 529 -16.43 17.68 -15.00
C TYR A 529 -15.65 16.40 -14.75
N LYS A 530 -15.24 16.18 -13.50
CA LYS A 530 -14.79 14.87 -13.07
C LYS A 530 -15.96 13.90 -13.18
N ILE A 531 -15.79 12.78 -13.86
CA ILE A 531 -16.84 11.81 -14.12
C ILE A 531 -16.67 10.54 -13.31
N ASN A 532 -17.78 10.00 -12.81
CA ASN A 532 -17.77 8.87 -11.90
C ASN A 532 -18.57 7.65 -12.42
N SER A 533 -19.62 7.86 -13.18
CA SER A 533 -20.42 6.77 -13.72
C SER A 533 -21.23 7.17 -14.95
N ILE A 534 -21.53 6.17 -15.77
CA ILE A 534 -22.42 6.28 -16.95
C ILE A 534 -23.64 5.38 -16.73
N GLY A 535 -24.78 5.87 -17.14
CA GLY A 535 -26.01 5.09 -17.29
C GLY A 535 -26.79 5.56 -18.50
N PHE A 536 -27.98 4.98 -18.70
CA PHE A 536 -28.87 5.31 -19.81
C PHE A 536 -30.29 5.49 -19.30
N ASP A 537 -30.97 6.50 -19.83
CA ASP A 537 -32.40 6.70 -19.58
C ASP A 537 -33.25 5.68 -20.36
N THR A 538 -34.56 5.75 -20.22
CA THR A 538 -35.50 4.83 -20.89
C THR A 538 -35.54 5.00 -22.42
N ARG A 539 -34.93 6.07 -22.94
CA ARG A 539 -34.84 6.39 -24.38
C ARG A 539 -33.45 6.14 -24.96
N ASP A 540 -32.56 5.52 -24.14
CA ASP A 540 -31.12 5.31 -24.47
C ASP A 540 -30.29 6.59 -24.56
N ASN A 541 -30.74 7.71 -23.99
CA ASN A 541 -29.86 8.83 -23.83
C ASN A 541 -28.84 8.53 -22.73
N ILE A 542 -27.58 8.91 -23.02
CA ILE A 542 -26.51 8.75 -22.06
C ILE A 542 -26.69 9.72 -20.87
N ILE A 543 -26.61 9.20 -19.69
CA ILE A 543 -26.62 9.97 -18.44
C ILE A 543 -25.28 9.79 -17.75
N VAL A 544 -24.58 10.89 -17.54
CA VAL A 544 -23.28 10.90 -16.89
C VAL A 544 -23.42 11.56 -15.53
N ILE A 545 -22.87 10.93 -14.51
CA ILE A 545 -22.72 11.54 -13.19
C ILE A 545 -21.28 11.96 -13.00
N GLY A 546 -21.13 13.23 -12.68
CA GLY A 546 -19.85 13.83 -12.38
C GLY A 546 -19.92 14.67 -11.10
N GLU A 547 -18.83 15.28 -10.79
CA GLU A 547 -18.70 16.25 -9.71
C GLU A 547 -17.80 17.41 -10.13
N TYR A 548 -17.97 18.54 -9.52
CA TYR A 548 -17.06 19.67 -9.67
C TYR A 548 -16.65 20.21 -8.31
N ALA A 549 -15.39 20.67 -8.23
CA ALA A 549 -14.90 21.31 -7.03
C ALA A 549 -15.50 22.70 -6.87
N ILE A 550 -15.79 23.07 -5.64
CA ILE A 550 -16.19 24.45 -5.32
C ILE A 550 -14.95 25.34 -5.42
N PRO A 551 -15.03 26.55 -6.02
CA PRO A 551 -13.88 27.45 -6.16
C PRO A 551 -13.17 27.73 -4.83
N ARG A 552 -11.85 27.97 -4.88
CA ARG A 552 -11.02 28.21 -3.68
C ARG A 552 -11.46 29.39 -2.83
N ASP A 553 -12.11 30.35 -3.43
CA ASP A 553 -12.68 31.55 -2.78
C ASP A 553 -14.05 31.29 -2.14
N ALA A 554 -14.61 30.11 -2.34
CA ALA A 554 -15.86 29.75 -1.67
C ALA A 554 -15.68 29.73 -0.15
N THR A 555 -16.67 30.23 0.55
CA THR A 555 -16.66 30.23 2.01
C THR A 555 -17.54 29.12 2.57
N ILE A 556 -17.05 28.46 3.64
CA ILE A 556 -17.84 27.58 4.46
C ILE A 556 -18.08 28.26 5.81
N ASN A 557 -19.35 28.46 6.18
CA ASN A 557 -19.71 29.15 7.42
C ASN A 557 -19.00 30.49 7.59
N GLY A 558 -18.90 31.27 6.50
CA GLY A 558 -18.26 32.58 6.49
C GLY A 558 -16.73 32.59 6.58
N LYS A 559 -16.08 31.41 6.52
CA LYS A 559 -14.61 31.30 6.47
C LYS A 559 -14.18 30.82 5.11
N PRO A 560 -13.02 31.31 4.59
CA PRO A 560 -12.46 30.80 3.34
C PRO A 560 -12.31 29.30 3.40
N ASN A 561 -12.81 28.61 2.38
CA ASN A 561 -12.60 27.18 2.24
C ASN A 561 -11.21 26.94 1.66
N ILE A 562 -10.22 26.85 2.53
CA ILE A 562 -8.82 26.59 2.14
C ILE A 562 -8.59 25.21 1.54
N ASN A 563 -9.63 24.37 1.51
CA ASN A 563 -9.54 22.97 1.12
C ASN A 563 -10.17 22.69 -0.23
N VAL A 564 -10.60 23.72 -0.95
CA VAL A 564 -11.06 23.56 -2.31
C VAL A 564 -9.88 23.39 -3.24
N LEU A 565 -9.86 22.23 -3.85
CA LEU A 565 -8.80 21.86 -4.77
C LEU A 565 -9.07 22.39 -6.17
N PRO A 566 -8.02 22.62 -6.96
CA PRO A 566 -8.17 22.95 -8.36
C PRO A 566 -9.10 21.94 -9.08
N GLU A 567 -9.83 22.38 -10.08
CA GLU A 567 -10.77 21.54 -10.85
C GLU A 567 -10.13 20.28 -11.43
N ASP A 568 -8.83 20.30 -11.67
CA ASP A 568 -8.03 19.18 -12.15
C ASP A 568 -7.57 18.22 -11.06
N SER A 569 -7.83 18.53 -9.79
CA SER A 569 -7.46 17.65 -8.69
C SER A 569 -8.52 16.59 -8.46
N TYR A 570 -8.11 15.35 -8.51
CA TYR A 570 -8.95 14.18 -8.19
C TYR A 570 -9.12 14.03 -6.70
N GLY A 571 -9.94 14.86 -6.05
CA GLY A 571 -10.23 14.72 -4.62
C GLY A 571 -9.01 14.28 -3.85
N THR A 572 -8.12 15.19 -3.58
CA THR A 572 -6.96 14.90 -2.74
C THR A 572 -7.42 14.51 -1.35
N SER A 573 -6.51 14.01 -0.56
CA SER A 573 -6.80 13.72 0.83
C SER A 573 -7.43 14.88 1.58
N TYR A 574 -7.05 16.10 1.26
CA TYR A 574 -7.70 17.27 1.81
C TYR A 574 -9.09 17.49 1.21
N GLY A 575 -9.28 17.27 -0.07
CA GLY A 575 -10.61 17.26 -0.68
C GLY A 575 -11.45 16.08 -0.21
N PHE A 576 -10.84 14.98 0.10
CA PHE A 576 -11.48 13.85 0.75
C PHE A 576 -11.98 14.20 2.16
N TRP A 577 -11.19 14.92 2.92
CA TRP A 577 -11.51 15.34 4.27
C TRP A 577 -12.55 16.45 4.35
N TYR A 578 -12.59 17.30 3.34
CA TYR A 578 -13.35 18.54 3.38
C TYR A 578 -14.38 18.64 2.27
N ASN A 579 -14.50 17.60 1.44
CA ASN A 579 -15.35 17.63 0.25
C ASN A 579 -16.81 17.24 0.56
N SER A 580 -17.29 17.56 1.76
CA SER A 580 -18.72 17.59 2.05
C SER A 580 -19.52 18.50 1.10
N GLN A 581 -18.84 19.22 0.21
CA GLN A 581 -19.39 20.22 -0.68
C GLN A 581 -19.05 20.05 -2.17
N ALA A 582 -18.43 18.95 -2.59
CA ALA A 582 -18.40 18.66 -4.02
C ALA A 582 -19.82 18.53 -4.53
N GLN A 583 -20.19 19.39 -5.45
CA GLN A 583 -21.54 19.35 -6.03
C GLN A 583 -21.59 18.28 -7.10
N ILE A 584 -22.61 17.44 -7.05
CA ILE A 584 -22.90 16.52 -8.14
C ILE A 584 -23.43 17.30 -9.33
N VAL A 585 -22.99 16.87 -10.49
CA VAL A 585 -23.61 17.23 -11.75
C VAL A 585 -24.07 15.97 -12.47
N ALA A 586 -25.30 15.99 -12.95
CA ALA A 586 -25.76 15.02 -13.91
C ALA A 586 -25.97 15.73 -15.25
N PHE A 587 -25.51 15.12 -16.32
CA PHE A 587 -25.65 15.67 -17.64
C PHE A 587 -25.88 14.58 -18.68
N THR A 588 -26.43 14.98 -19.81
CA THR A 588 -26.46 14.19 -21.05
C THR A 588 -25.58 14.85 -22.10
N ILE A 589 -25.25 14.10 -23.14
CA ILE A 589 -24.48 14.57 -24.28
C ILE A 589 -25.44 14.69 -25.43
N ASP A 590 -25.56 15.88 -26.04
CA ASP A 590 -26.43 16.14 -27.16
C ASP A 590 -25.83 15.67 -28.52
N SER A 591 -26.57 15.88 -29.62
CA SER A 591 -26.14 15.54 -30.96
C SER A 591 -24.91 16.32 -31.44
N ASN A 592 -24.64 17.48 -30.87
CA ASN A 592 -23.46 18.32 -31.15
C ASN A 592 -22.26 17.94 -30.29
N ARG A 593 -22.39 16.91 -29.45
CA ARG A 593 -21.39 16.49 -28.45
C ARG A 593 -21.13 17.55 -27.39
N GLU A 594 -22.17 18.30 -27.01
CA GLU A 594 -22.12 19.26 -25.95
C GLU A 594 -22.74 18.69 -24.66
N CYS A 595 -22.23 19.16 -23.53
CA CYS A 595 -22.71 18.79 -22.20
C CYS A 595 -24.00 19.56 -21.89
N VAL A 596 -25.11 18.86 -21.78
CA VAL A 596 -26.39 19.44 -21.39
C VAL A 596 -26.71 19.02 -19.94
N LYS A 597 -26.62 19.96 -19.00
CA LYS A 597 -26.99 19.69 -17.59
C LYS A 597 -28.45 19.29 -17.50
N LEU A 598 -28.72 18.29 -16.69
CA LEU A 598 -30.10 17.87 -16.39
C LEU A 598 -30.66 18.77 -15.29
N GLU A 599 -31.55 19.68 -15.65
CA GLU A 599 -32.13 20.68 -14.74
C GLU A 599 -33.04 20.08 -13.64
N LYS A 600 -33.56 18.88 -13.83
CA LYS A 600 -34.42 18.16 -12.90
C LYS A 600 -33.68 17.05 -12.16
N VAL A 601 -32.43 17.23 -11.86
CA VAL A 601 -31.76 16.34 -10.94
C VAL A 601 -32.22 16.73 -9.55
N ASN A 602 -33.27 16.07 -9.07
CA ASN A 602 -33.57 16.10 -7.67
C ASN A 602 -32.52 15.27 -6.93
N ILE A 603 -31.45 15.92 -6.59
CA ILE A 603 -30.50 15.42 -5.63
C ILE A 603 -31.18 15.76 -4.30
N GLY A 604 -32.06 14.90 -3.82
CA GLY A 604 -32.71 15.08 -2.54
C GLY A 604 -31.75 15.48 -1.45
N ASP A 605 -32.20 15.92 -0.30
CA ASP A 605 -31.32 16.24 0.83
C ASP A 605 -30.38 15.09 1.06
N ILE A 606 -29.18 15.23 0.49
CA ILE A 606 -28.11 14.24 0.58
C ILE A 606 -27.57 14.36 1.98
N GLU A 607 -28.07 13.52 2.86
CA GLU A 607 -27.28 13.20 4.04
C GLU A 607 -25.99 12.54 3.55
N PRO A 608 -24.87 13.20 3.81
CA PRO A 608 -23.59 12.71 3.40
C PRO A 608 -23.38 11.31 4.00
N ALA A 609 -23.06 10.35 3.18
CA ALA A 609 -22.76 9.01 3.64
C ALA A 609 -21.50 9.05 4.50
N ARG A 610 -21.61 8.64 5.74
CA ARG A 610 -20.45 8.42 6.60
C ARG A 610 -19.59 7.33 5.98
N VAL A 611 -18.41 7.67 5.54
CA VAL A 611 -17.39 6.68 5.26
C VAL A 611 -16.68 6.41 6.57
N LEU A 612 -17.07 5.33 7.19
CA LEU A 612 -16.28 4.73 8.24
C LEU A 612 -15.09 4.06 7.55
N TYR A 613 -13.94 4.70 7.55
CA TYR A 613 -12.69 3.98 7.40
C TYR A 613 -12.43 3.32 8.76
N PRO A 614 -12.54 2.01 8.87
CA PRO A 614 -12.16 1.34 10.09
C PRO A 614 -10.69 1.68 10.32
N GLY A 615 -10.44 2.37 11.41
CA GLY A 615 -9.11 2.48 11.88
C GLY A 615 -8.30 3.72 11.58
N ASN A 616 -8.77 4.63 10.78
CA ASN A 616 -8.03 5.86 10.55
C ASN A 616 -8.42 6.93 11.57
N ARG A 617 -7.50 7.26 12.46
CA ARG A 617 -7.56 8.41 13.34
C ARG A 617 -6.52 9.44 12.94
N TRP A 618 -6.90 10.69 13.00
CA TRP A 618 -5.96 11.79 12.84
C TRP A 618 -4.81 11.74 13.87
N ARG A 619 -3.71 12.37 13.51
CA ARG A 619 -2.57 12.58 14.41
C ARG A 619 -2.94 13.26 15.73
N ASP A 620 -4.04 13.99 15.78
CA ASP A 620 -4.58 14.64 16.98
C ASP A 620 -5.49 13.73 17.83
N GLY A 621 -5.79 12.51 17.36
CA GLY A 621 -6.64 11.56 18.06
C GLY A 621 -8.12 11.74 17.85
N SER A 622 -8.57 12.63 16.95
CA SER A 622 -9.98 12.77 16.58
C SER A 622 -10.44 11.58 15.73
N ASP A 623 -11.66 11.12 15.99
CA ASP A 623 -12.29 10.05 15.23
C ASP A 623 -12.79 10.55 13.89
N PHE A 624 -12.60 9.78 12.83
CA PHE A 624 -13.25 10.01 11.53
C PHE A 624 -14.76 9.79 11.53
N LYS A 625 -15.36 9.50 12.66
CA LYS A 625 -16.81 9.25 12.78
C LYS A 625 -17.67 10.37 12.23
N ASP A 626 -17.12 11.58 12.18
CA ASP A 626 -17.84 12.78 11.76
C ASP A 626 -17.45 13.27 10.36
N VAL A 627 -16.57 12.56 9.65
CA VAL A 627 -16.24 12.90 8.27
C VAL A 627 -17.34 12.42 7.35
N ILE A 628 -18.10 13.36 6.92
CA ILE A 628 -19.19 13.17 5.98
C ILE A 628 -18.61 13.12 4.58
N GLN A 629 -18.61 11.94 3.95
CA GLN A 629 -18.14 11.78 2.59
C GLN A 629 -19.33 11.59 1.64
N TYR A 630 -19.40 12.47 0.66
CA TYR A 630 -20.27 12.32 -0.47
C TYR A 630 -19.65 11.35 -1.48
N ASN A 631 -20.35 10.28 -1.83
CA ASN A 631 -19.92 9.35 -2.87
C ASN A 631 -20.93 9.38 -4.04
N PRO A 632 -20.61 10.06 -5.14
CA PRO A 632 -21.50 10.17 -6.30
C PRO A 632 -21.77 8.84 -7.01
N LYS A 633 -21.05 7.78 -6.67
CA LYS A 633 -21.34 6.42 -7.14
C LYS A 633 -22.51 5.75 -6.42
N LYS A 634 -23.03 6.35 -5.35
CA LYS A 634 -24.20 5.88 -4.61
C LYS A 634 -25.50 6.50 -5.11
N ALA A 635 -25.71 6.50 -6.39
CA ALA A 635 -26.95 7.02 -6.95
C ALA A 635 -27.54 6.07 -7.98
N PHE A 636 -28.83 6.05 -8.12
CA PHE A 636 -29.54 5.32 -9.15
C PHE A 636 -30.54 6.21 -9.89
N LEU A 637 -30.87 5.84 -11.12
CA LEU A 637 -31.83 6.56 -11.93
C LEU A 637 -33.25 6.17 -11.54
N ALA A 638 -34.08 7.16 -11.18
CA ALA A 638 -35.47 6.95 -10.84
C ALA A 638 -36.30 6.46 -12.07
N PRO A 639 -37.50 5.95 -11.84
CA PRO A 639 -38.35 5.47 -12.92
C PRO A 639 -38.71 6.50 -13.99
N ASP A 640 -38.70 7.81 -13.66
CA ASP A 640 -38.92 8.89 -14.62
C ASP A 640 -37.83 9.04 -15.66
N GLY A 641 -36.69 8.37 -15.46
CA GLY A 641 -35.56 8.35 -16.39
C GLY A 641 -34.68 9.60 -16.38
N VAL A 642 -34.94 10.56 -15.48
CA VAL A 642 -34.20 11.82 -15.36
C VAL A 642 -33.79 12.17 -13.92
N THR A 643 -34.53 11.66 -12.91
CA THR A 643 -34.22 11.94 -11.52
C THR A 643 -33.17 10.98 -10.99
N ILE A 644 -32.15 11.53 -10.36
CA ILE A 644 -31.09 10.74 -9.72
C ILE A 644 -31.33 10.72 -8.22
N ILE A 645 -31.47 9.53 -7.68
CA ILE A 645 -31.77 9.32 -6.26
C ILE A 645 -30.52 8.76 -5.58
N PRO A 646 -29.98 9.46 -4.57
CA PRO A 646 -28.88 8.94 -3.77
C PRO A 646 -29.32 7.75 -2.91
N CYS A 647 -28.44 6.78 -2.72
CA CYS A 647 -28.63 5.72 -1.74
C CYS A 647 -28.26 6.21 -0.35
N HIS A 648 -29.18 6.05 0.61
CA HIS A 648 -29.00 6.49 2.00
C HIS A 648 -28.42 5.42 2.94
N TYR A 649 -28.00 4.28 2.41
CA TYR A 649 -27.45 3.20 3.23
C TYR A 649 -25.92 3.28 3.27
N ASP A 650 -25.29 2.59 4.22
CA ASP A 650 -23.82 2.44 4.35
C ASP A 650 -23.17 1.72 3.17
N LEU A 651 -23.68 1.94 1.98
CA LEU A 651 -23.20 1.40 0.73
C LEU A 651 -22.12 2.31 0.19
N ILE A 652 -20.90 1.85 0.13
CA ILE A 652 -19.75 2.65 -0.30
C ILE A 652 -19.66 2.76 -1.82
N ARG A 653 -20.12 1.77 -2.56
CA ARG A 653 -20.30 1.84 -4.02
C ARG A 653 -21.66 1.29 -4.42
N ALA A 654 -22.56 2.15 -4.88
CA ALA A 654 -23.62 1.74 -5.77
C ALA A 654 -23.08 1.88 -7.19
N ASN A 655 -22.65 0.77 -7.75
CA ASN A 655 -22.06 0.80 -9.08
C ASN A 655 -23.13 0.87 -10.13
N ASN A 656 -23.10 1.96 -10.85
CA ASN A 656 -23.88 2.30 -12.02
C ASN A 656 -25.32 2.72 -11.75
N LEU A 657 -25.69 3.71 -12.51
CA LEU A 657 -27.08 4.04 -12.74
C LEU A 657 -27.78 2.81 -13.32
N SER A 658 -28.54 2.13 -12.51
CA SER A 658 -29.43 1.12 -13.01
C SER A 658 -30.81 1.74 -13.22
N ARG A 659 -31.46 1.41 -14.34
CA ARG A 659 -32.85 1.75 -14.58
C ARG A 659 -33.70 1.08 -13.52
N SER A 660 -34.11 1.82 -12.51
CA SER A 660 -34.96 1.28 -11.46
C SER A 660 -36.42 1.47 -11.81
N LYS A 661 -37.22 0.45 -11.61
CA LYS A 661 -38.69 0.53 -11.73
C LYS A 661 -39.31 0.18 -10.41
N PRO A 662 -40.39 0.88 -9.96
CA PRO A 662 -41.13 0.50 -8.77
C PRO A 662 -41.52 -0.99 -8.82
N GLY A 663 -41.41 -1.65 -7.66
CA GLY A 663 -41.69 -3.09 -7.53
C GLY A 663 -40.57 -4.01 -8.04
N ARG A 664 -39.42 -3.48 -8.49
CA ARG A 664 -38.24 -4.28 -8.81
C ARG A 664 -37.19 -4.21 -7.73
N LYS A 665 -36.27 -5.15 -7.75
CA LYS A 665 -35.12 -5.22 -6.87
C LYS A 665 -33.93 -4.48 -7.47
N LEU A 666 -33.22 -3.72 -6.65
CA LEU A 666 -31.90 -3.19 -6.99
C LEU A 666 -30.84 -3.96 -6.24
N TYR A 667 -29.74 -4.23 -6.90
CA TYR A 667 -28.56 -4.84 -6.30
C TYR A 667 -27.43 -3.81 -6.18
N SER A 668 -26.75 -3.79 -5.05
CA SER A 668 -25.63 -2.89 -4.79
C SER A 668 -24.54 -3.62 -4.04
N VAL A 669 -23.31 -3.17 -4.17
CA VAL A 669 -22.17 -3.75 -3.48
C VAL A 669 -21.58 -2.74 -2.50
N ASP A 670 -21.21 -3.24 -1.34
CA ASP A 670 -20.47 -2.52 -0.32
C ASP A 670 -19.01 -3.01 -0.37
N GLU A 671 -18.14 -2.19 -0.92
CA GLU A 671 -16.73 -2.55 -1.09
C GLU A 671 -15.94 -2.60 0.22
N MET A 672 -16.40 -1.88 1.25
CA MET A 672 -15.71 -1.88 2.55
C MET A 672 -15.91 -3.19 3.31
N TYR A 673 -17.18 -3.59 3.44
CA TYR A 673 -17.52 -4.81 4.18
C TYR A 673 -17.67 -6.04 3.28
N LYS A 674 -17.35 -5.92 1.99
CA LYS A 674 -17.36 -7.03 1.03
C LYS A 674 -18.67 -7.79 0.97
N ARG A 675 -19.76 -7.09 0.75
CA ARG A 675 -21.09 -7.69 0.75
C ARG A 675 -21.99 -7.10 -0.33
N VAL A 676 -22.90 -7.91 -0.82
CA VAL A 676 -23.91 -7.52 -1.79
C VAL A 676 -25.25 -7.32 -1.11
N PHE A 677 -25.83 -6.16 -1.33
CA PHE A 677 -27.19 -5.83 -0.90
C PHE A 677 -28.22 -6.02 -2.01
N GLN A 678 -29.38 -6.49 -1.64
CA GLN A 678 -30.60 -6.42 -2.42
C GLN A 678 -31.57 -5.46 -1.73
N CYS A 679 -32.07 -4.48 -2.46
CA CYS A 679 -33.05 -3.51 -1.99
C CYS A 679 -34.34 -3.57 -2.81
N ASP A 680 -35.46 -3.24 -2.19
CA ASP A 680 -36.71 -2.99 -2.89
C ASP A 680 -36.75 -1.53 -3.38
N ILE A 681 -37.51 -1.27 -4.46
CA ILE A 681 -37.77 0.07 -4.97
C ILE A 681 -39.24 0.37 -4.72
N ASN A 682 -39.53 1.37 -3.91
CA ASN A 682 -40.90 1.78 -3.60
C ASN A 682 -41.53 2.59 -4.74
N LYS A 683 -42.79 3.04 -4.56
CA LYS A 683 -43.52 3.80 -5.59
C LYS A 683 -42.88 5.15 -5.90
N GLU A 684 -42.24 5.74 -4.94
CA GLU A 684 -41.52 7.01 -5.02
C GLU A 684 -40.12 6.83 -5.68
N GLY A 685 -39.73 5.61 -5.99
CA GLY A 685 -38.40 5.29 -6.55
C GLY A 685 -37.29 5.20 -5.51
N LEU A 686 -37.60 5.24 -4.21
CA LEU A 686 -36.62 5.14 -3.13
C LEU A 686 -36.27 3.69 -2.85
N LEU A 687 -35.01 3.45 -2.46
CA LEU A 687 -34.55 2.16 -1.97
C LEU A 687 -35.05 1.89 -0.57
N THR A 688 -35.59 0.71 -0.36
CA THR A 688 -36.11 0.24 0.92
C THR A 688 -35.67 -1.22 1.16
N ASN A 689 -35.82 -1.69 2.39
CA ASN A 689 -35.54 -3.08 2.78
C ASN A 689 -34.18 -3.62 2.32
N PRO A 690 -33.06 -3.02 2.71
CA PRO A 690 -31.76 -3.53 2.35
C PRO A 690 -31.50 -4.87 3.03
N GLN A 691 -31.15 -5.89 2.25
CA GLN A 691 -30.82 -7.21 2.72
C GLN A 691 -29.47 -7.65 2.17
N VAL A 692 -28.56 -8.10 3.02
CA VAL A 692 -27.32 -8.73 2.59
C VAL A 692 -27.66 -10.10 2.01
N ILE A 693 -27.27 -10.36 0.78
CA ILE A 693 -27.54 -11.63 0.09
C ILE A 693 -26.29 -12.42 -0.27
N ILE A 694 -25.12 -11.79 -0.31
CA ILE A 694 -23.82 -12.39 -0.56
C ILE A 694 -22.78 -11.66 0.30
N GLU A 695 -22.00 -12.40 1.06
CA GLU A 695 -20.93 -11.88 1.94
C GLU A 695 -19.57 -11.72 1.22
N GLU A 696 -19.62 -11.36 -0.04
CA GLU A 696 -18.48 -11.08 -0.89
C GLU A 696 -18.84 -9.98 -1.89
N GLY A 697 -17.84 -9.41 -2.54
CA GLY A 697 -18.04 -8.42 -3.59
C GLY A 697 -17.36 -7.09 -3.28
N ASP A 698 -17.06 -6.36 -4.33
CA ASP A 698 -16.18 -5.23 -4.23
C ASP A 698 -16.64 -4.04 -5.07
N PHE A 699 -16.72 -4.18 -6.39
CA PHE A 699 -16.89 -3.01 -7.26
C PHE A 699 -18.20 -3.02 -8.07
N ARG A 700 -18.78 -4.17 -8.33
CA ARG A 700 -19.97 -4.28 -9.18
C ARG A 700 -20.83 -5.49 -8.85
N VAL A 701 -22.14 -5.34 -8.99
CA VAL A 701 -23.07 -6.46 -9.04
C VAL A 701 -24.05 -6.27 -10.19
N LYS A 702 -24.36 -7.34 -10.89
CA LYS A 702 -25.35 -7.36 -11.98
C LYS A 702 -26.16 -8.64 -11.93
N LYS A 703 -27.50 -8.53 -11.93
CA LYS A 703 -28.35 -9.69 -12.19
C LYS A 703 -28.57 -9.83 -13.70
N PHE A 704 -28.23 -11.01 -14.23
CA PHE A 704 -28.40 -11.34 -15.64
C PHE A 704 -28.73 -12.85 -15.78
N ASP A 705 -29.74 -13.19 -16.59
CA ASP A 705 -30.14 -14.57 -16.86
C ASP A 705 -30.29 -15.42 -15.59
N GLU A 706 -31.07 -14.92 -14.60
CA GLU A 706 -31.31 -15.55 -13.28
C GLU A 706 -30.05 -15.79 -12.42
N LYS A 707 -28.90 -15.29 -12.83
CA LYS A 707 -27.64 -15.34 -12.10
C LYS A 707 -27.26 -13.96 -11.60
N ILE A 708 -26.51 -13.91 -10.52
CA ILE A 708 -25.94 -12.69 -9.94
C ILE A 708 -24.44 -12.72 -10.19
N TYR A 709 -23.94 -11.76 -10.96
CA TYR A 709 -22.53 -11.56 -11.24
C TYR A 709 -21.99 -10.52 -10.28
N VAL A 710 -20.95 -10.86 -9.59
CA VAL A 710 -20.34 -10.04 -8.52
C VAL A 710 -18.88 -9.78 -8.86
N GLY A 711 -18.53 -8.52 -8.97
CA GLY A 711 -17.15 -8.12 -9.20
C GLY A 711 -16.36 -8.11 -7.89
N ASP A 712 -15.25 -8.79 -7.89
CA ASP A 712 -14.28 -8.83 -6.81
C ASP A 712 -12.85 -8.80 -7.42
N ASP A 713 -11.95 -9.70 -7.05
CA ASP A 713 -10.69 -9.92 -7.77
C ASP A 713 -10.90 -10.46 -9.20
N ASN A 714 -11.98 -11.17 -9.38
CA ASN A 714 -12.53 -11.66 -10.65
C ASN A 714 -14.02 -11.38 -10.70
N ILE A 715 -14.74 -11.98 -11.63
CA ILE A 715 -16.20 -11.89 -11.69
C ILE A 715 -16.77 -13.22 -11.21
N LYS A 716 -17.32 -13.23 -10.01
CA LYS A 716 -17.97 -14.40 -9.40
C LYS A 716 -19.41 -14.50 -9.82
N VAL A 717 -19.89 -15.70 -10.11
CA VAL A 717 -21.25 -15.95 -10.60
C VAL A 717 -22.02 -16.78 -9.58
N TYR A 718 -23.12 -16.23 -9.10
CA TYR A 718 -23.98 -16.87 -8.10
C TYR A 718 -25.34 -17.23 -8.70
N LYS A 719 -25.86 -18.35 -8.27
CA LYS A 719 -27.25 -18.73 -8.49
C LYS A 719 -27.84 -19.29 -7.21
N ASP A 720 -29.02 -18.81 -6.83
CA ASP A 720 -29.70 -19.19 -5.58
C ASP A 720 -28.80 -19.11 -4.34
N GLY A 721 -27.99 -18.04 -4.27
CA GLY A 721 -27.05 -17.77 -3.18
C GLY A 721 -25.77 -18.63 -3.17
N LYS A 722 -25.60 -19.51 -4.16
CA LYS A 722 -24.41 -20.37 -4.25
C LYS A 722 -23.48 -19.90 -5.36
N LEU A 723 -22.19 -19.86 -5.09
CA LEU A 723 -21.16 -19.65 -6.11
C LEU A 723 -21.16 -20.84 -7.09
N ILE A 724 -21.35 -20.56 -8.37
CA ILE A 724 -21.42 -21.60 -9.42
C ILE A 724 -20.31 -21.47 -10.46
N ASP A 725 -19.67 -20.30 -10.59
CA ASP A 725 -18.59 -20.06 -11.57
C ASP A 725 -17.76 -18.83 -11.18
N ILE A 726 -16.52 -18.77 -11.67
CA ILE A 726 -15.61 -17.65 -11.56
C ILE A 726 -15.08 -17.31 -12.95
N ILE A 727 -15.43 -16.14 -13.46
CA ILE A 727 -14.90 -15.64 -14.72
C ILE A 727 -13.60 -14.90 -14.43
N ARG A 728 -12.50 -15.48 -14.82
CA ARG A 728 -11.17 -14.92 -14.62
C ARG A 728 -10.83 -13.88 -15.67
N VAL A 729 -10.30 -12.74 -15.23
CA VAL A 729 -9.84 -11.65 -16.09
C VAL A 729 -8.36 -11.42 -15.80
N PRO A 730 -7.51 -11.24 -16.82
CA PRO A 730 -6.05 -11.11 -16.62
C PRO A 730 -5.61 -9.94 -15.76
N GLU A 731 -6.36 -8.84 -15.81
CA GLU A 731 -6.18 -7.68 -14.95
C GLU A 731 -7.41 -7.53 -14.06
N ARG A 732 -7.22 -7.01 -12.84
CA ARG A 732 -8.33 -6.81 -11.93
C ARG A 732 -9.44 -5.95 -12.55
N PRO A 733 -10.68 -6.44 -12.60
CA PRO A 733 -11.80 -5.69 -13.15
C PRO A 733 -12.13 -4.44 -12.31
N THR A 734 -12.56 -3.39 -12.97
CA THR A 734 -13.13 -2.17 -12.35
C THR A 734 -14.63 -2.06 -12.58
N THR A 735 -15.10 -2.52 -13.73
CA THR A 735 -16.54 -2.67 -14.01
C THR A 735 -16.78 -3.71 -15.08
N PHE A 736 -18.02 -4.12 -15.25
CA PHE A 736 -18.45 -4.99 -16.34
C PHE A 736 -19.93 -4.77 -16.68
N ASP A 737 -20.31 -5.09 -17.91
CA ASP A 737 -21.72 -5.16 -18.33
C ASP A 737 -21.92 -6.09 -19.53
N PHE A 738 -23.16 -6.54 -19.72
CA PHE A 738 -23.54 -7.41 -20.82
C PHE A 738 -24.00 -6.62 -22.02
N GLY A 739 -23.30 -6.81 -23.14
CA GLY A 739 -23.55 -6.15 -24.41
C GLY A 739 -23.40 -7.09 -25.62
N GLY A 740 -23.05 -6.50 -26.75
CA GLY A 740 -23.05 -7.19 -28.03
C GLY A 740 -24.47 -7.29 -28.64
N ILE A 741 -24.56 -7.76 -29.90
CA ILE A 741 -25.82 -7.85 -30.64
C ILE A 741 -26.86 -8.72 -29.91
N LYS A 742 -26.41 -9.85 -29.36
CA LYS A 742 -27.28 -10.83 -28.66
C LYS A 742 -27.23 -10.70 -27.14
N ARG A 743 -26.60 -9.67 -26.59
CA ARG A 743 -26.37 -9.52 -25.18
C ARG A 743 -25.58 -10.68 -24.54
N ASN A 744 -24.78 -11.39 -25.29
CA ASN A 744 -23.98 -12.52 -24.89
C ASN A 744 -22.46 -12.19 -24.74
N THR A 745 -22.10 -10.94 -24.90
CA THR A 745 -20.74 -10.46 -24.67
C THR A 745 -20.66 -9.79 -23.32
N LEU A 746 -19.80 -10.29 -22.45
CA LEU A 746 -19.46 -9.64 -21.21
C LEU A 746 -18.28 -8.71 -21.48
N PHE A 747 -18.52 -7.41 -21.48
CA PHE A 747 -17.48 -6.40 -21.52
C PHE A 747 -16.97 -6.14 -20.12
N VAL A 748 -15.67 -6.02 -19.98
CA VAL A 748 -15.01 -5.79 -18.68
C VAL A 748 -13.97 -4.69 -18.87
N THR A 749 -14.04 -3.66 -18.05
CA THR A 749 -12.90 -2.74 -17.89
C THR A 749 -12.02 -3.22 -16.75
N SER A 750 -10.75 -3.07 -16.97
CA SER A 750 -9.71 -3.11 -15.93
C SER A 750 -8.96 -1.79 -16.01
N ARG A 751 -8.23 -1.39 -14.98
CA ARG A 751 -7.66 -0.03 -14.92
C ARG A 751 -7.04 0.47 -16.20
N HIS A 752 -6.28 -0.39 -16.87
CA HIS A 752 -5.54 -0.02 -18.07
C HIS A 752 -6.09 -0.63 -19.37
N SER A 753 -7.07 -1.50 -19.26
CA SER A 753 -7.50 -2.33 -20.40
C SER A 753 -9.01 -2.55 -20.44
N VAL A 754 -9.49 -2.93 -21.62
CA VAL A 754 -10.87 -3.38 -21.86
C VAL A 754 -10.85 -4.77 -22.48
N TYR A 755 -11.68 -5.64 -21.96
CA TYR A 755 -11.81 -7.03 -22.38
C TYR A 755 -13.22 -7.33 -22.88
N ALA A 756 -13.32 -8.31 -23.77
CA ALA A 756 -14.59 -8.94 -24.16
C ALA A 756 -14.53 -10.45 -23.91
N ILE A 757 -15.60 -10.99 -23.38
CA ILE A 757 -15.75 -12.42 -23.10
C ILE A 757 -17.05 -12.90 -23.74
N ASN A 758 -16.96 -13.84 -24.66
CA ASN A 758 -18.14 -14.44 -25.28
C ASN A 758 -18.74 -15.49 -24.35
N MET A 759 -19.86 -15.16 -23.72
CA MET A 759 -20.52 -16.03 -22.75
C MET A 759 -21.20 -17.27 -23.36
N GLN A 760 -21.36 -17.31 -24.67
CA GLN A 760 -21.93 -18.48 -25.35
C GLN A 760 -20.86 -19.55 -25.59
N GLN A 761 -19.67 -19.17 -26.00
CA GLN A 761 -18.54 -20.09 -26.17
C GLN A 761 -18.15 -20.75 -24.85
N LYS A 762 -18.20 -20.01 -23.73
CA LYS A 762 -17.91 -20.57 -22.41
C LYS A 762 -18.88 -21.70 -22.02
N LYS A 763 -20.15 -21.61 -22.42
CA LYS A 763 -21.14 -22.70 -22.19
C LYS A 763 -20.86 -23.95 -23.04
N ASP A 764 -20.20 -23.80 -24.16
CA ASP A 764 -19.89 -24.90 -25.09
C ASP A 764 -18.58 -25.61 -24.75
N GLU A 765 -17.64 -24.91 -24.10
CA GLU A 765 -16.38 -25.47 -23.56
C GLU A 765 -16.57 -26.26 -22.23
N GLU A 766 -17.65 -25.95 -21.50
CA GLU A 766 -18.02 -26.66 -20.25
C GLU A 766 -18.89 -27.91 -20.47
N LYS A 767 -19.31 -28.20 -21.72
CA LYS A 767 -20.02 -29.43 -22.13
C LYS A 767 -19.05 -30.46 -22.69
#